data_fa7761810df32cdcaec02f0059af83d3
#
_entry.id   fa7761810df32cdcaec02f0059af83d3
#
_cell.length_a   1.000
_cell.length_b   1.000
_cell.length_c   1.000
_cell.angle_alpha   90.00
_cell.angle_beta   90.00
_cell.angle_gamma   90.00
#
_symmetry.space_group_name_H-M   'P 1'
#
loop_
_entity.id
_entity.type
_entity.pdbx_description
1 polymer ?
#
loop_
_entity_poly.entity_id
_entity_poly.type
_entity_poly.pdbx_seq_one_letter_code
_entity_poly.pdbx_strand_id
1 'polypeptide(L)'
;MKFFPPVNDNILNSTEETVSSYTDKYNSPLKKLPDGLKEEIINYVSNLESLSQKSFGNSESPLLLSVRSGGMISMPGMMDSILNIGLNDDNVQSLAKAFNDERFALDSYRRLIQMYSNVVLGVEVDRFEAVIANKKRMDNVTSDADFNVEELEWIINAYKNTVERFTNSPFPQDPHEQLLGAIEAVFSSWQNKRAITYRKINNIPDSLGTGATIQTMVFGNLNDKSGTGVAFTRNPSNGSKELYGEYLINAQGEDVVAGIRTPHPIKNDDSVEQESLESKFPNAYKEIKEIASKLETHFKEVQDLEFTIENEKVYLLQTRKAKRTAQASIKIAIDLHNEGITTKEESLIMVDANNITNVLHPQFVQSQEKALFTKALNASPGAAVGEIVFDADKAEKEANRGRDVILVRDETSPEDIHGMHSSVGILTTKGGMTSHAAVVARGMGKPCVVGAEGLTIDVENKTIGNGERVLTEGDIISIDGSLGEVYIGELETEPPRPSDEFNTLMDWCSEYKRLAIRANAETLLDTKKSLEFGAEGIGLCRTEHMFFEGERIIPMREMIMSESQQGRKRALKKLIDFQIADFESLFLLLKEKPITVRLLDPPMHEFLPKSDIEMTELGNAIGVSPSYIREMLVKLSESNPMLGHRGVRLGLSYPEIYEMQVEAILRAAYNIQKKDGVLVTPEIMIPLVMNAKELHQMKNLLIKKISKVQKKLDYTFDYTNGTMTELPSAAL
;
A
#
# COMPACT_ATOMS: atom_id res chain seq x y z
N MET A 1 36.93 15.33 -10.13
CA MET A 1 35.77 15.10 -9.26
C MET A 1 36.10 15.74 -7.91
N LYS A 2 35.60 16.95 -7.65
CA LYS A 2 35.68 17.54 -6.32
C LYS A 2 34.33 17.26 -5.66
N PHE A 3 34.22 16.13 -4.96
CA PHE A 3 33.25 16.05 -3.89
C PHE A 3 33.59 17.20 -2.95
N PHE A 4 32.62 18.05 -2.62
CA PHE A 4 32.74 18.79 -1.38
C PHE A 4 32.99 17.74 -0.29
N PRO A 5 34.01 17.92 0.56
CA PRO A 5 34.32 16.90 1.55
C PRO A 5 33.05 16.59 2.33
N PRO A 6 32.79 15.30 2.65
CA PRO A 6 31.69 14.98 3.56
C PRO A 6 31.89 15.85 4.79
N VAL A 7 30.85 16.53 5.19
CA VAL A 7 30.78 17.17 6.50
C VAL A 7 31.16 16.05 7.47
N ASN A 8 32.20 16.30 8.24
CA ASN A 8 32.92 15.33 9.07
C ASN A 8 31.96 14.36 9.80
N ASP A 9 32.24 13.05 9.82
CA ASP A 9 31.43 12.00 10.47
C ASP A 9 31.01 12.30 11.92
N ASN A 10 31.72 13.24 12.58
CA ASN A 10 31.34 13.76 13.91
C ASN A 10 30.06 14.60 13.94
N ILE A 11 29.56 15.11 12.80
CA ILE A 11 28.28 15.82 12.74
C ILE A 11 27.11 14.83 12.59
N LEU A 12 27.31 13.71 11.92
CA LEU A 12 26.31 12.65 11.83
C LEU A 12 26.08 11.96 13.20
N ASN A 13 27.13 11.76 13.99
CA ASN A 13 27.01 11.18 15.33
C ASN A 13 26.47 12.16 16.40
N SER A 14 26.66 13.48 16.22
CA SER A 14 26.02 14.48 17.07
C SER A 14 24.55 14.73 16.71
N THR A 15 24.14 14.41 15.47
CA THR A 15 22.76 14.62 15.02
C THR A 15 21.79 13.55 15.54
N GLU A 16 22.19 12.29 15.78
CA GLU A 16 21.27 11.28 16.32
C GLU A 16 20.87 11.55 17.77
N GLU A 17 21.81 11.91 18.63
CA GLU A 17 21.50 12.33 20.03
C GLU A 17 20.86 13.72 20.08
N THR A 18 21.22 14.61 19.19
CA THR A 18 20.73 16.00 19.15
C THR A 18 19.30 16.06 18.57
N VAL A 19 18.96 15.30 17.52
CA VAL A 19 17.62 15.28 16.93
C VAL A 19 16.57 14.74 17.90
N SER A 20 16.86 13.67 18.65
CA SER A 20 15.91 13.15 19.65
C SER A 20 15.68 14.11 20.82
N SER A 21 16.71 14.86 21.24
CA SER A 21 16.59 15.84 22.35
C SER A 21 15.91 17.14 21.95
N TYR A 22 15.90 17.47 20.63
CA TYR A 22 15.26 18.69 20.11
C TYR A 22 13.77 18.49 19.82
N THR A 23 13.34 17.31 19.39
CA THR A 23 11.91 17.02 19.17
C THR A 23 11.09 17.11 20.43
N ASP A 24 11.62 16.67 21.59
CA ASP A 24 10.93 16.79 22.88
C ASP A 24 10.83 18.26 23.36
N LYS A 25 11.77 19.12 23.00
CA LYS A 25 11.73 20.55 23.33
C LYS A 25 10.84 21.38 22.41
N TYR A 26 10.67 20.97 21.13
CA TYR A 26 9.82 21.67 20.16
C TYR A 26 8.33 21.30 20.24
N ASN A 27 7.95 20.28 21.00
CA ASN A 27 6.58 20.11 21.47
C ASN A 27 6.13 21.17 22.49
N SER A 28 7.05 22.05 22.91
CA SER A 28 6.78 23.24 23.72
C SER A 28 6.50 24.45 22.85
N PRO A 29 5.58 25.37 23.21
CA PRO A 29 5.18 26.52 22.38
C PRO A 29 6.24 27.61 22.22
N LEU A 30 7.47 27.39 22.63
CA LEU A 30 8.58 28.33 22.48
C LEU A 30 9.40 28.02 21.21
N LYS A 31 9.08 28.74 20.14
CA LYS A 31 9.76 28.76 18.83
C LYS A 31 11.16 29.44 18.94
N LYS A 32 12.14 28.85 19.58
CA LYS A 32 13.51 29.39 19.63
C LYS A 32 14.53 28.29 19.44
N LEU A 33 15.54 28.59 18.60
CA LEU A 33 16.72 27.74 18.45
C LEU A 33 17.41 27.54 19.82
N PRO A 34 17.98 26.35 20.06
CA PRO A 34 18.74 26.07 21.26
C PRO A 34 19.90 27.03 21.47
N ASP A 35 20.25 27.28 22.73
CA ASP A 35 21.39 28.11 23.07
C ASP A 35 22.69 27.50 22.49
N GLY A 36 23.50 28.34 21.84
CA GLY A 36 24.75 27.95 21.17
C GLY A 36 24.61 27.50 19.73
N LEU A 37 23.43 27.06 19.27
CA LEU A 37 23.24 26.61 17.88
C LEU A 37 23.36 27.76 16.87
N LYS A 38 22.96 28.97 17.27
CA LYS A 38 23.08 30.15 16.42
C LYS A 38 24.54 30.46 16.08
N GLU A 39 25.42 30.45 17.08
CA GLU A 39 26.86 30.67 16.91
C GLU A 39 27.50 29.57 16.08
N GLU A 40 27.06 28.34 16.26
CA GLU A 40 27.54 27.21 15.47
C GLU A 40 27.14 27.34 13.99
N ILE A 41 25.91 27.69 13.70
CA ILE A 41 25.43 27.97 12.32
C ILE A 41 26.27 29.06 11.66
N ILE A 42 26.53 30.18 12.34
CA ILE A 42 27.33 31.30 11.80
C ILE A 42 28.76 30.82 11.49
N ASN A 43 29.37 30.04 12.35
CA ASN A 43 30.70 29.47 12.13
C ASN A 43 30.73 28.55 10.89
N TYR A 44 29.72 27.70 10.69
CA TYR A 44 29.64 26.87 9.49
C TYR A 44 29.37 27.66 8.20
N VAL A 45 28.59 28.72 8.27
CA VAL A 45 28.42 29.64 7.13
C VAL A 45 29.77 30.24 6.74
N SER A 46 30.61 30.67 7.70
CA SER A 46 31.96 31.17 7.42
C SER A 46 32.88 30.11 6.76
N ASN A 47 32.69 28.84 7.09
CA ASN A 47 33.38 27.75 6.39
C ASN A 47 32.89 27.61 4.93
N LEU A 48 31.56 27.73 4.68
CA LEU A 48 31.01 27.74 3.33
C LEU A 48 31.52 28.91 2.51
N GLU A 49 31.64 30.13 3.09
CA GLU A 49 32.24 31.28 2.46
C GLU A 49 33.67 31.00 1.99
N SER A 50 34.49 30.43 2.88
CA SER A 50 35.88 30.04 2.59
C SER A 50 35.98 29.01 1.46
N LEU A 51 35.09 27.99 1.44
CA LEU A 51 35.06 26.96 0.42
C LEU A 51 34.55 27.44 -0.93
N SER A 52 33.55 28.28 -0.94
CA SER A 52 32.92 28.83 -2.16
C SER A 52 33.64 30.03 -2.73
N GLN A 53 34.53 30.70 -1.97
CA GLN A 53 35.13 31.99 -2.27
C GLN A 53 34.08 33.10 -2.53
N LYS A 54 32.94 32.99 -1.84
CA LYS A 54 31.84 33.96 -1.86
C LYS A 54 31.54 34.37 -0.44
N SER A 55 30.89 35.52 -0.23
CA SER A 55 30.54 36.03 1.10
C SER A 55 29.03 36.14 1.30
N PHE A 56 28.57 35.67 2.45
CA PHE A 56 27.16 35.73 2.83
C PHE A 56 26.79 37.13 3.27
N GLY A 57 25.90 37.79 2.53
CA GLY A 57 25.51 39.17 2.79
C GLY A 57 26.41 40.26 2.19
N ASN A 58 27.49 39.89 1.49
CA ASN A 58 28.39 40.85 0.85
C ASN A 58 27.85 41.30 -0.51
N SER A 59 28.15 42.57 -0.86
CA SER A 59 27.71 43.16 -2.11
C SER A 59 28.62 42.90 -3.31
N GLU A 60 29.83 42.35 -3.16
CA GLU A 60 30.76 42.13 -4.29
C GLU A 60 30.68 40.71 -4.87
N SER A 61 30.55 39.69 -4.04
CA SER A 61 30.45 38.27 -4.46
C SER A 61 29.46 37.53 -3.54
N PRO A 62 28.15 37.65 -3.78
CA PRO A 62 27.16 37.14 -2.85
C PRO A 62 27.12 35.64 -2.81
N LEU A 63 27.24 35.05 -1.59
CA LEU A 63 26.90 33.67 -1.31
C LEU A 63 25.41 33.59 -1.05
N LEU A 64 24.70 32.76 -1.80
CA LEU A 64 23.30 32.47 -1.56
C LEU A 64 23.14 31.07 -1.03
N LEU A 65 22.20 30.87 -0.12
CA LEU A 65 21.96 29.63 0.57
C LEU A 65 20.52 29.15 0.34
N SER A 66 20.34 27.86 0.43
CA SER A 66 19.03 27.23 0.60
C SER A 66 18.97 26.53 1.96
N VAL A 67 17.78 26.54 2.58
CA VAL A 67 17.48 25.72 3.77
C VAL A 67 16.41 24.71 3.38
N ARG A 68 16.76 23.45 3.50
CA ARG A 68 15.92 22.30 3.07
C ARG A 68 15.67 21.37 4.25
N SER A 69 14.48 20.77 4.31
CA SER A 69 14.19 19.73 5.29
C SER A 69 14.96 18.45 4.99
N GLY A 70 15.40 17.73 6.05
CA GLY A 70 16.12 16.48 5.97
C GLY A 70 15.60 15.50 7.03
N GLY A 71 14.51 14.78 6.74
CA GLY A 71 13.98 13.73 7.61
C GLY A 71 14.60 12.36 7.32
N MET A 72 14.66 11.48 8.32
CA MET A 72 15.08 10.08 8.14
C MET A 72 14.17 9.34 7.15
N ILE A 73 12.90 9.69 7.07
CA ILE A 73 11.94 9.16 6.11
C ILE A 73 11.55 10.26 5.14
N SER A 74 11.67 9.98 3.84
CA SER A 74 11.30 10.91 2.78
C SER A 74 9.80 11.20 2.80
N MET A 75 9.44 12.49 2.88
CA MET A 75 8.07 12.99 2.83
C MET A 75 7.94 14.06 1.73
N PRO A 76 7.89 13.66 0.43
CA PRO A 76 7.95 14.59 -0.70
C PRO A 76 6.83 15.63 -0.64
N GLY A 77 7.18 16.92 -0.77
CA GLY A 77 6.23 18.04 -0.78
C GLY A 77 5.55 18.34 0.56
N MET A 78 5.84 17.58 1.63
CA MET A 78 5.16 17.75 2.92
C MET A 78 5.80 18.81 3.80
N MET A 79 7.08 19.08 3.61
CA MET A 79 7.86 20.01 4.40
C MET A 79 8.38 21.16 3.55
N ASP A 80 8.66 22.27 4.20
CA ASP A 80 9.05 23.49 3.50
C ASP A 80 10.56 23.52 3.19
N SER A 81 10.91 24.26 2.13
CA SER A 81 12.28 24.62 1.75
C SER A 81 12.29 26.09 1.40
N ILE A 82 13.39 26.80 1.68
CA ILE A 82 13.55 28.19 1.34
C ILE A 82 14.84 28.34 0.53
N LEU A 83 14.72 28.99 -0.65
CA LEU A 83 15.81 29.19 -1.60
C LEU A 83 16.23 30.65 -1.63
N ASN A 84 17.41 30.93 -2.23
CA ASN A 84 17.96 32.28 -2.48
C ASN A 84 18.18 33.11 -1.20
N ILE A 85 18.31 32.46 -0.03
CA ILE A 85 18.57 33.17 1.24
C ILE A 85 19.88 33.92 1.15
N GLY A 86 19.86 35.18 1.59
CA GLY A 86 20.99 36.09 1.55
C GLY A 86 20.83 37.23 0.54
N LEU A 87 19.83 37.16 -0.37
CA LEU A 87 19.50 38.28 -1.24
C LEU A 87 18.78 39.39 -0.48
N ASN A 88 19.17 40.61 -0.78
CA ASN A 88 18.60 41.86 -0.28
C ASN A 88 18.72 42.98 -1.30
N ASP A 89 18.28 44.19 -0.94
CA ASP A 89 18.31 45.37 -1.83
C ASP A 89 19.71 45.79 -2.22
N ASP A 90 20.70 45.55 -1.35
CA ASP A 90 22.07 45.99 -1.56
C ASP A 90 22.89 45.05 -2.47
N ASN A 91 22.60 43.75 -2.43
CA ASN A 91 23.42 42.72 -3.11
C ASN A 91 22.79 42.13 -4.37
N VAL A 92 21.52 42.37 -4.64
CA VAL A 92 20.84 41.90 -5.87
C VAL A 92 21.53 42.40 -7.14
N GLN A 93 21.99 43.65 -7.14
CA GLN A 93 22.73 44.23 -8.27
C GLN A 93 24.11 43.59 -8.46
N SER A 94 24.71 43.08 -7.41
CA SER A 94 25.99 42.37 -7.49
C SER A 94 25.81 40.95 -8.05
N LEU A 95 24.68 40.30 -7.73
CA LEU A 95 24.30 39.05 -8.37
C LEU A 95 24.09 39.28 -9.88
N ALA A 96 23.40 40.35 -10.26
CA ALA A 96 23.21 40.76 -11.65
C ALA A 96 24.53 40.93 -12.41
N LYS A 97 25.49 41.59 -11.80
CA LYS A 97 26.83 41.79 -12.38
C LYS A 97 27.63 40.49 -12.47
N ALA A 98 27.57 39.62 -11.43
CA ALA A 98 28.29 38.37 -11.38
C ALA A 98 27.88 37.41 -12.50
N PHE A 99 26.61 37.39 -12.86
CA PHE A 99 26.06 36.55 -13.92
C PHE A 99 25.79 37.30 -15.24
N ASN A 100 26.02 38.62 -15.27
CA ASN A 100 25.72 39.52 -16.40
C ASN A 100 24.25 39.39 -16.86
N ASP A 101 23.35 39.20 -15.89
CA ASP A 101 21.91 39.07 -16.12
C ASP A 101 21.12 39.71 -14.96
N GLU A 102 20.58 40.89 -15.22
CA GLU A 102 19.81 41.66 -14.25
C GLU A 102 18.40 41.04 -14.03
N ARG A 103 17.80 40.51 -15.10
CA ARG A 103 16.52 39.85 -15.03
C ARG A 103 16.57 38.63 -14.10
N PHE A 104 17.58 37.78 -14.29
CA PHE A 104 17.80 36.62 -13.44
C PHE A 104 17.93 36.97 -11.96
N ALA A 105 18.72 38.02 -11.64
CA ALA A 105 18.94 38.43 -10.27
C ALA A 105 17.64 38.93 -9.61
N LEU A 106 16.87 39.76 -10.34
CA LEU A 106 15.59 40.29 -9.86
C LEU A 106 14.54 39.18 -9.70
N ASP A 107 14.44 38.23 -10.63
CA ASP A 107 13.51 37.11 -10.49
C ASP A 107 13.89 36.20 -9.29
N SER A 108 15.18 35.98 -9.07
CA SER A 108 15.66 35.24 -7.89
C SER A 108 15.29 35.95 -6.58
N TYR A 109 15.35 37.27 -6.55
CA TYR A 109 14.97 38.09 -5.39
C TYR A 109 13.44 38.10 -5.19
N ARG A 110 12.67 38.25 -6.27
CA ARG A 110 11.21 38.11 -6.24
C ARG A 110 10.77 36.77 -5.63
N ARG A 111 11.40 35.69 -6.09
CA ARG A 111 11.10 34.31 -5.58
C ARG A 111 11.45 34.17 -4.10
N LEU A 112 12.60 34.74 -3.65
CA LEU A 112 12.92 34.76 -2.22
C LEU A 112 11.85 35.49 -1.41
N ILE A 113 11.44 36.70 -1.83
CA ILE A 113 10.45 37.49 -1.09
C ILE A 113 9.14 36.72 -0.97
N GLN A 114 8.64 36.12 -2.05
CA GLN A 114 7.41 35.34 -2.06
C GLN A 114 7.52 34.13 -1.12
N MET A 115 8.55 33.30 -1.30
CA MET A 115 8.73 32.03 -0.56
C MET A 115 9.01 32.31 0.93
N TYR A 116 9.92 33.22 1.24
CA TYR A 116 10.24 33.57 2.62
C TYR A 116 9.02 34.13 3.36
N SER A 117 8.29 35.02 2.70
CA SER A 117 7.12 35.65 3.30
C SER A 117 6.00 34.65 3.54
N ASN A 118 5.82 33.68 2.65
CA ASN A 118 4.83 32.62 2.84
C ASN A 118 5.24 31.65 3.97
N VAL A 119 6.45 31.10 3.90
CA VAL A 119 6.90 30.03 4.79
C VAL A 119 7.30 30.55 6.17
N VAL A 120 8.04 31.69 6.23
CA VAL A 120 8.59 32.22 7.49
C VAL A 120 7.67 33.26 8.14
N LEU A 121 7.12 34.16 7.34
CA LEU A 121 6.31 35.28 7.85
C LEU A 121 4.80 34.96 7.89
N GLY A 122 4.37 33.82 7.29
CA GLY A 122 2.98 33.36 7.30
C GLY A 122 2.02 34.18 6.43
N VAL A 123 2.53 34.90 5.42
CA VAL A 123 1.70 35.63 4.45
C VAL A 123 1.15 34.66 3.41
N GLU A 124 -0.17 34.66 3.20
CA GLU A 124 -0.84 33.73 2.27
C GLU A 124 -0.31 33.88 0.84
N VAL A 125 0.05 32.78 0.18
CA VAL A 125 0.63 32.77 -1.17
C VAL A 125 -0.28 33.43 -2.21
N ASP A 126 -1.59 33.27 -2.08
CA ASP A 126 -2.62 33.83 -2.99
C ASP A 126 -2.50 35.36 -3.16
N ARG A 127 -1.94 36.06 -2.16
CA ARG A 127 -1.74 37.52 -2.22
C ARG A 127 -0.64 37.87 -3.20
N PHE A 128 0.42 37.10 -3.26
CA PHE A 128 1.52 37.27 -4.20
C PHE A 128 1.11 36.84 -5.61
N GLU A 129 0.37 35.72 -5.71
CA GLU A 129 -0.19 35.28 -6.98
C GLU A 129 -1.15 36.31 -7.60
N ALA A 130 -1.96 36.97 -6.77
CA ALA A 130 -2.84 38.04 -7.23
C ALA A 130 -2.04 39.25 -7.80
N VAL A 131 -0.87 39.57 -7.22
CA VAL A 131 0.00 40.66 -7.75
C VAL A 131 0.55 40.24 -9.13
N ILE A 132 1.08 39.02 -9.27
CA ILE A 132 1.59 38.50 -10.55
C ILE A 132 0.47 38.46 -11.61
N ALA A 133 -0.67 37.89 -11.26
CA ALA A 133 -1.80 37.78 -12.19
C ALA A 133 -2.31 39.15 -12.65
N ASN A 134 -2.26 40.14 -11.76
CA ASN A 134 -2.61 41.51 -12.11
C ASN A 134 -1.59 42.14 -13.06
N LYS A 135 -0.28 41.96 -12.78
CA LYS A 135 0.81 42.49 -13.61
C LYS A 135 0.78 41.84 -15.01
N LYS A 136 0.60 40.52 -15.09
CA LYS A 136 0.41 39.78 -16.37
C LYS A 136 -0.71 40.39 -17.22
N ARG A 137 -1.86 40.68 -16.58
CA ARG A 137 -3.00 41.29 -17.29
C ARG A 137 -2.70 42.74 -17.76
N MET A 138 -1.99 43.52 -16.93
CA MET A 138 -1.66 44.88 -17.26
C MET A 138 -0.72 44.98 -18.46
N ASP A 139 0.27 44.09 -18.54
CA ASP A 139 1.34 44.16 -19.53
C ASP A 139 1.18 43.11 -20.66
N ASN A 140 0.09 42.36 -20.64
CA ASN A 140 -0.21 41.29 -21.59
C ASN A 140 0.89 40.20 -21.68
N VAL A 141 1.46 39.86 -20.52
CA VAL A 141 2.47 38.81 -20.35
C VAL A 141 1.80 37.48 -20.02
N THR A 142 2.23 36.39 -20.64
CA THR A 142 1.63 35.05 -20.44
C THR A 142 2.37 34.23 -19.43
N SER A 143 3.70 34.29 -19.39
CA SER A 143 4.54 33.51 -18.48
C SER A 143 5.35 34.41 -17.56
N ASP A 144 5.64 33.94 -16.33
CA ASP A 144 6.57 34.63 -15.40
C ASP A 144 7.97 34.81 -16.02
N ALA A 145 8.35 33.88 -16.91
CA ALA A 145 9.63 33.91 -17.60
C ALA A 145 9.76 35.10 -18.59
N ASP A 146 8.64 35.67 -19.02
CA ASP A 146 8.62 36.73 -20.01
C ASP A 146 8.69 38.13 -19.39
N PHE A 147 8.63 38.30 -18.05
CA PHE A 147 8.78 39.58 -17.39
C PHE A 147 10.16 40.20 -17.66
N ASN A 148 10.19 41.45 -18.01
CA ASN A 148 11.40 42.25 -18.16
C ASN A 148 11.87 42.83 -16.81
N VAL A 149 12.99 43.55 -16.82
CA VAL A 149 13.61 44.13 -15.62
C VAL A 149 12.66 45.11 -14.90
N GLU A 150 12.04 46.06 -15.64
CA GLU A 150 11.16 47.08 -15.06
C GLU A 150 9.90 46.43 -14.42
N GLU A 151 9.39 45.40 -15.04
CA GLU A 151 8.22 44.66 -14.55
C GLU A 151 8.56 43.88 -13.27
N LEU A 152 9.73 43.27 -13.20
CA LEU A 152 10.21 42.56 -12.01
C LEU A 152 10.48 43.51 -10.85
N GLU A 153 11.08 44.67 -11.09
CA GLU A 153 11.24 45.73 -10.08
C GLU A 153 9.89 46.19 -9.51
N TRP A 154 8.89 46.36 -10.37
CA TRP A 154 7.54 46.71 -9.94
C TRP A 154 6.93 45.60 -9.06
N ILE A 155 7.06 44.32 -9.45
CA ILE A 155 6.56 43.20 -8.70
C ILE A 155 7.25 43.09 -7.33
N ILE A 156 8.58 43.22 -7.27
CA ILE A 156 9.37 43.23 -6.03
C ILE A 156 8.86 44.29 -5.05
N ASN A 157 8.66 45.51 -5.53
CA ASN A 157 8.14 46.60 -4.71
C ASN A 157 6.71 46.32 -4.22
N ALA A 158 5.85 45.78 -5.08
CA ALA A 158 4.49 45.37 -4.71
C ALA A 158 4.50 44.25 -3.66
N TYR A 159 5.42 43.28 -3.78
CA TYR A 159 5.61 42.21 -2.81
C TYR A 159 6.06 42.75 -1.44
N LYS A 160 7.05 43.62 -1.38
CA LYS A 160 7.51 44.26 -0.14
C LYS A 160 6.39 45.04 0.54
N ASN A 161 5.62 45.80 -0.21
CA ASN A 161 4.45 46.51 0.32
C ASN A 161 3.38 45.54 0.85
N THR A 162 3.22 44.39 0.20
CA THR A 162 2.31 43.34 0.68
C THR A 162 2.81 42.75 2.02
N VAL A 163 4.11 42.44 2.11
CA VAL A 163 4.73 41.97 3.35
C VAL A 163 4.51 42.96 4.49
N GLU A 164 4.89 44.24 4.29
CA GLU A 164 4.77 45.28 5.31
C GLU A 164 3.32 45.46 5.78
N ARG A 165 2.36 45.40 4.84
CA ARG A 165 0.93 45.53 5.14
C ARG A 165 0.42 44.41 6.03
N PHE A 166 0.90 43.16 5.84
CA PHE A 166 0.39 41.99 6.56
C PHE A 166 1.17 41.64 7.82
N THR A 167 2.45 41.99 7.89
CA THR A 167 3.32 41.69 9.03
C THR A 167 3.53 42.90 9.95
N ASN A 168 3.18 44.09 9.52
CA ASN A 168 3.53 45.40 10.11
C ASN A 168 5.05 45.59 10.26
N SER A 169 5.83 44.91 9.43
CA SER A 169 7.30 45.03 9.41
C SER A 169 7.79 44.92 7.97
N PRO A 170 8.86 45.60 7.57
CA PRO A 170 9.43 45.45 6.24
C PRO A 170 10.00 44.04 6.05
N PHE A 171 10.20 43.65 4.79
CA PHE A 171 10.89 42.41 4.44
C PHE A 171 12.32 42.41 5.02
N PRO A 172 12.78 41.35 5.72
CA PRO A 172 14.09 41.30 6.35
C PRO A 172 15.23 41.47 5.36
N GLN A 173 16.12 42.42 5.61
CA GLN A 173 17.27 42.72 4.76
C GLN A 173 18.59 42.15 5.29
N ASP A 174 18.63 41.69 6.57
CA ASP A 174 19.80 41.02 7.13
C ASP A 174 19.82 39.53 6.72
N PRO A 175 20.83 39.09 5.95
CA PRO A 175 20.97 37.70 5.54
C PRO A 175 21.00 36.69 6.70
N HIS A 176 21.60 37.03 7.84
CA HIS A 176 21.63 36.16 9.00
C HIS A 176 20.25 36.02 9.66
N GLU A 177 19.47 37.11 9.71
CA GLU A 177 18.08 37.06 10.15
C GLU A 177 17.24 36.17 9.22
N GLN A 178 17.41 36.32 7.91
CA GLN A 178 16.74 35.45 6.91
C GLN A 178 17.10 33.98 7.11
N LEU A 179 18.39 33.65 7.32
CA LEU A 179 18.85 32.29 7.48
C LEU A 179 18.26 31.62 8.76
N LEU A 180 18.33 32.32 9.88
CA LEU A 180 17.82 31.81 11.15
C LEU A 180 16.29 31.64 11.10
N GLY A 181 15.57 32.59 10.55
CA GLY A 181 14.13 32.50 10.34
C GLY A 181 13.74 31.32 9.44
N ALA A 182 14.51 31.07 8.38
CA ALA A 182 14.30 29.93 7.48
C ALA A 182 14.52 28.59 8.17
N ILE A 183 15.54 28.45 9.01
CA ILE A 183 15.83 27.24 9.77
C ILE A 183 14.69 26.96 10.76
N GLU A 184 14.23 27.96 11.51
CA GLU A 184 13.10 27.82 12.43
C GLU A 184 11.81 27.41 11.72
N ALA A 185 11.56 27.98 10.53
CA ALA A 185 10.39 27.63 9.71
C ALA A 185 10.46 26.19 9.21
N VAL A 186 11.63 25.72 8.74
CA VAL A 186 11.82 24.32 8.32
C VAL A 186 11.56 23.35 9.47
N PHE A 187 12.07 23.58 10.68
CA PHE A 187 11.73 22.76 11.84
C PHE A 187 10.24 22.81 12.17
N SER A 188 9.62 23.98 12.10
CA SER A 188 8.19 24.15 12.37
C SER A 188 7.31 23.44 11.35
N SER A 189 7.77 23.26 10.11
CA SER A 189 7.04 22.60 9.03
C SER A 189 6.74 21.11 9.31
N TRP A 190 7.49 20.46 10.20
CA TRP A 190 7.17 19.13 10.72
C TRP A 190 5.78 19.06 11.34
N GLN A 191 5.30 20.16 11.93
CA GLN A 191 3.99 20.26 12.57
C GLN A 191 2.89 20.81 11.62
N ASN A 192 3.19 21.05 10.35
CA ASN A 192 2.19 21.46 9.38
C ASN A 192 1.13 20.37 9.19
N LYS A 193 -0.13 20.75 8.99
CA LYS A 193 -1.26 19.84 8.83
C LYS A 193 -1.01 18.74 7.78
N ARG A 194 -0.41 19.13 6.62
CA ARG A 194 -0.07 18.19 5.54
C ARG A 194 0.98 17.16 5.99
N ALA A 195 2.02 17.58 6.73
CA ALA A 195 3.06 16.70 7.23
C ALA A 195 2.52 15.72 8.29
N ILE A 196 1.67 16.19 9.22
CA ILE A 196 0.99 15.35 10.22
C ILE A 196 0.09 14.33 9.54
N THR A 197 -0.70 14.75 8.57
CA THR A 197 -1.62 13.86 7.83
C THR A 197 -0.84 12.79 7.08
N TYR A 198 0.25 13.16 6.39
CA TYR A 198 1.11 12.23 5.67
C TYR A 198 1.73 11.18 6.62
N ARG A 199 2.24 11.62 7.78
CA ARG A 199 2.81 10.70 8.78
C ARG A 199 1.78 9.69 9.30
N LYS A 200 0.56 10.15 9.60
CA LYS A 200 -0.54 9.26 10.02
C LYS A 200 -0.88 8.21 8.96
N ILE A 201 -1.01 8.63 7.70
CA ILE A 201 -1.33 7.73 6.57
C ILE A 201 -0.23 6.69 6.37
N ASN A 202 1.05 7.10 6.50
CA ASN A 202 2.20 6.23 6.24
C ASN A 202 2.77 5.57 7.51
N ASN A 203 2.09 5.66 8.66
CA ASN A 203 2.53 5.11 9.94
C ASN A 203 3.94 5.56 10.37
N ILE A 204 4.30 6.83 10.07
CA ILE A 204 5.57 7.43 10.45
C ILE A 204 5.44 8.00 11.86
N PRO A 205 6.32 7.60 12.81
CA PRO A 205 6.26 8.11 14.18
C PRO A 205 6.50 9.62 14.26
N ASP A 206 5.67 10.33 15.02
CA ASP A 206 5.82 11.78 15.25
C ASP A 206 7.13 12.13 15.98
N SER A 207 7.71 11.18 16.69
CA SER A 207 8.97 11.35 17.47
C SER A 207 10.24 11.45 16.62
N LEU A 208 10.19 11.13 15.32
CA LEU A 208 11.38 11.15 14.45
C LEU A 208 11.92 12.57 14.21
N GLY A 209 11.03 13.57 14.08
CA GLY A 209 11.44 14.93 13.76
C GLY A 209 12.07 15.10 12.37
N THR A 210 12.65 16.29 12.13
CA THR A 210 13.37 16.61 10.90
C THR A 210 14.64 17.37 11.16
N GLY A 211 15.64 17.22 10.29
CA GLY A 211 16.81 18.08 10.22
C GLY A 211 16.55 19.28 9.29
N ALA A 212 17.43 20.26 9.33
CA ALA A 212 17.53 21.36 8.36
C ALA A 212 18.91 21.33 7.69
N THR A 213 18.93 21.17 6.36
CA THR A 213 20.16 21.16 5.57
C THR A 213 20.37 22.54 4.96
N ILE A 214 21.52 23.17 5.26
CA ILE A 214 21.94 24.44 4.68
C ILE A 214 22.88 24.11 3.51
N GLN A 215 22.52 24.58 2.31
CA GLN A 215 23.25 24.24 1.08
C GLN A 215 23.49 25.50 0.24
N THR A 216 24.67 25.59 -0.38
CA THR A 216 24.99 26.66 -1.35
C THR A 216 24.06 26.54 -2.55
N MET A 217 23.51 27.69 -3.00
CA MET A 217 22.70 27.76 -4.21
C MET A 217 23.53 27.52 -5.47
N VAL A 218 22.93 26.78 -6.40
CA VAL A 218 23.31 26.61 -7.80
C VAL A 218 22.08 26.88 -8.67
N PHE A 219 22.27 27.42 -9.88
CA PHE A 219 21.18 28.00 -10.64
C PHE A 219 20.93 27.27 -11.97
N GLY A 220 19.88 26.46 -11.99
CA GLY A 220 19.38 25.84 -13.21
C GLY A 220 18.60 26.79 -14.13
N ASN A 221 18.22 27.95 -13.62
CA ASN A 221 17.52 29.02 -14.34
C ASN A 221 18.44 30.18 -14.79
N LEU A 222 19.72 29.92 -14.92
CA LEU A 222 20.67 30.95 -15.28
C LEU A 222 20.62 31.29 -16.78
N ASN A 223 20.55 30.28 -17.65
CA ASN A 223 20.53 30.46 -19.10
C ASN A 223 20.20 29.12 -19.80
N ASP A 224 20.21 29.08 -21.13
CA ASP A 224 19.92 27.88 -21.94
C ASP A 224 20.96 26.73 -21.83
N LYS A 225 22.09 26.99 -21.14
CA LYS A 225 23.10 25.98 -20.79
C LYS A 225 22.95 25.48 -19.37
N SER A 226 21.84 25.82 -18.75
CA SER A 226 21.49 25.47 -17.37
C SER A 226 20.14 24.80 -17.34
N GLY A 227 19.94 23.97 -16.34
CA GLY A 227 18.70 23.22 -16.15
C GLY A 227 18.65 22.51 -14.80
N THR A 228 17.54 21.90 -14.50
CA THR A 228 17.36 21.10 -13.29
C THR A 228 16.52 19.88 -13.59
N GLY A 229 16.66 18.81 -12.80
CA GLY A 229 15.91 17.60 -13.05
C GLY A 229 15.95 16.62 -11.90
N VAL A 230 15.16 15.56 -12.11
CA VAL A 230 15.07 14.40 -11.21
C VAL A 230 15.40 13.16 -12.02
N ALA A 231 16.26 12.31 -11.49
CA ALA A 231 16.66 11.06 -12.12
C ALA A 231 16.56 9.89 -11.16
N PHE A 232 16.18 8.73 -11.67
CA PHE A 232 16.22 7.46 -10.98
C PHE A 232 17.33 6.60 -11.55
N THR A 233 18.09 5.92 -10.70
CA THR A 233 19.19 5.04 -11.17
C THR A 233 18.69 3.85 -11.98
N ARG A 234 17.43 3.46 -11.79
CA ARG A 234 16.66 2.48 -12.58
C ARG A 234 15.23 2.95 -12.74
N ASN A 235 14.54 2.45 -13.75
CA ASN A 235 13.13 2.75 -13.95
C ASN A 235 12.28 2.28 -12.75
N PRO A 236 11.62 3.18 -12.01
CA PRO A 236 10.87 2.83 -10.79
C PRO A 236 9.55 2.10 -11.07
N SER A 237 9.08 2.09 -12.32
CA SER A 237 7.82 1.46 -12.70
C SER A 237 8.00 -0.01 -13.05
N ASN A 238 9.06 -0.37 -13.78
CA ASN A 238 9.30 -1.73 -14.29
C ASN A 238 10.64 -2.35 -13.84
N GLY A 239 11.52 -1.59 -13.18
CA GLY A 239 12.81 -2.06 -12.66
C GLY A 239 13.92 -2.18 -13.70
N SER A 240 13.73 -1.72 -14.95
CA SER A 240 14.77 -1.80 -15.98
C SER A 240 16.03 -0.99 -15.59
N LYS A 241 17.21 -1.55 -15.90
CA LYS A 241 18.52 -0.94 -15.60
C LYS A 241 18.86 0.16 -16.60
N GLU A 242 18.11 1.25 -16.50
CA GLU A 242 18.33 2.46 -17.29
C GLU A 242 18.08 3.70 -16.44
N LEU A 243 18.88 4.74 -16.69
CA LEU A 243 18.64 6.04 -16.07
C LEU A 243 17.29 6.56 -16.56
N TYR A 244 16.37 6.79 -15.62
CA TYR A 244 15.01 7.23 -15.90
C TYR A 244 14.76 8.58 -15.21
N GLY A 245 14.02 9.50 -15.82
CA GLY A 245 13.67 10.77 -15.20
C GLY A 245 13.40 11.86 -16.20
N GLU A 246 13.33 13.09 -15.67
CA GLU A 246 12.88 14.27 -16.37
C GLU A 246 13.74 15.48 -16.00
N TYR A 247 13.85 16.45 -16.92
CA TYR A 247 14.54 17.71 -16.68
C TYR A 247 13.86 18.88 -17.35
N LEU A 248 14.16 20.09 -16.87
CA LEU A 248 13.74 21.37 -17.47
C LEU A 248 14.96 22.23 -17.75
N ILE A 249 14.98 22.85 -18.93
CA ILE A 249 15.97 23.84 -19.30
C ILE A 249 15.57 25.18 -18.70
N ASN A 250 16.55 25.97 -18.26
CA ASN A 250 16.35 27.30 -17.69
C ASN A 250 15.25 27.30 -16.62
N ALA A 251 15.42 26.49 -15.58
CA ALA A 251 14.43 26.26 -14.53
C ALA A 251 15.08 26.00 -13.16
N GLN A 252 14.37 26.32 -12.08
CA GLN A 252 14.71 25.93 -10.72
C GLN A 252 14.00 24.60 -10.34
N GLY A 253 14.49 23.93 -9.29
CA GLY A 253 13.94 22.64 -8.84
C GLY A 253 12.44 22.66 -8.54
N GLU A 254 11.91 23.79 -8.10
CA GLU A 254 10.47 23.99 -7.85
C GLU A 254 9.63 23.89 -9.12
N ASP A 255 10.15 24.37 -10.24
CA ASP A 255 9.44 24.39 -11.53
C ASP A 255 9.19 22.97 -12.05
N VAL A 256 10.07 21.99 -11.72
CA VAL A 256 9.89 20.56 -12.03
C VAL A 256 8.79 19.94 -11.17
N VAL A 257 8.79 20.24 -9.87
CA VAL A 257 7.85 19.64 -8.90
C VAL A 257 6.46 20.24 -9.02
N ALA A 258 6.36 21.53 -9.34
CA ALA A 258 5.07 22.24 -9.46
C ALA A 258 4.25 21.86 -10.71
N GLY A 259 4.85 21.19 -11.70
CA GLY A 259 4.15 20.76 -12.92
C GLY A 259 3.69 21.91 -13.83
N ILE A 260 4.25 23.11 -13.67
CA ILE A 260 3.86 24.31 -14.43
C ILE A 260 4.31 24.23 -15.90
N ARG A 261 5.41 23.52 -16.15
CA ARG A 261 6.00 23.30 -17.48
C ARG A 261 6.12 21.79 -17.74
N THR A 262 5.88 21.37 -18.98
CA THR A 262 6.09 19.97 -19.38
C THR A 262 7.59 19.66 -19.40
N PRO A 263 8.09 18.72 -18.61
CA PRO A 263 9.50 18.39 -18.58
C PRO A 263 9.91 17.55 -19.79
N HIS A 264 11.20 17.56 -20.07
CA HIS A 264 11.84 16.75 -21.11
C HIS A 264 12.39 15.45 -20.53
N PRO A 265 12.43 14.34 -21.31
CA PRO A 265 12.99 13.08 -20.84
C PRO A 265 14.53 13.17 -20.68
N ILE A 266 15.08 12.37 -19.76
CA ILE A 266 16.53 12.29 -19.58
C ILE A 266 17.19 11.53 -20.72
N LYS A 267 16.59 10.46 -21.21
CA LYS A 267 17.11 9.59 -22.26
C LYS A 267 16.36 9.80 -23.57
N ASN A 268 17.04 9.58 -24.70
CA ASN A 268 16.39 9.59 -26.00
C ASN A 268 15.29 8.52 -26.05
N ASP A 269 14.11 8.93 -26.49
CA ASP A 269 12.98 8.06 -26.77
C ASP A 269 12.42 8.40 -28.14
N ASP A 270 12.50 7.47 -29.07
CA ASP A 270 12.06 7.66 -30.45
C ASP A 270 10.54 7.94 -30.56
N SER A 271 9.79 7.70 -29.50
CA SER A 271 8.35 7.96 -29.44
C SER A 271 7.98 9.40 -29.02
N VAL A 272 8.97 10.20 -28.59
CA VAL A 272 8.77 11.56 -28.03
C VAL A 272 9.54 12.58 -28.87
N GLU A 273 8.86 13.60 -29.41
CA GLU A 273 9.48 14.68 -30.19
C GLU A 273 10.36 15.66 -29.36
N GLN A 274 10.38 15.51 -28.04
CA GLN A 274 11.11 16.41 -27.14
C GLN A 274 12.59 16.08 -27.07
N GLU A 275 13.44 17.14 -27.05
CA GLU A 275 14.88 17.01 -26.94
C GLU A 275 15.29 16.48 -25.55
N SER A 276 15.89 15.30 -25.49
CA SER A 276 16.32 14.68 -24.24
C SER A 276 17.56 15.34 -23.62
N LEU A 277 17.80 15.10 -22.32
CA LEU A 277 19.04 15.49 -21.65
C LEU A 277 20.28 14.89 -22.34
N GLU A 278 20.18 13.63 -22.77
CA GLU A 278 21.25 12.91 -23.49
C GLU A 278 21.66 13.65 -24.76
N SER A 279 20.69 14.20 -25.50
CA SER A 279 20.95 14.98 -26.72
C SER A 279 21.41 16.41 -26.43
N LYS A 280 20.76 17.08 -25.49
CA LYS A 280 21.00 18.50 -25.18
C LYS A 280 22.30 18.72 -24.41
N PHE A 281 22.54 17.90 -23.38
CA PHE A 281 23.69 18.02 -22.46
C PHE A 281 24.43 16.68 -22.35
N PRO A 282 25.06 16.15 -23.40
CA PRO A 282 25.63 14.80 -23.43
C PRO A 282 26.70 14.55 -22.35
N ASN A 283 27.50 15.57 -22.03
CA ASN A 283 28.51 15.47 -20.97
C ASN A 283 27.86 15.39 -19.58
N ALA A 284 26.84 16.20 -19.33
CA ALA A 284 26.08 16.18 -18.08
C ALA A 284 25.35 14.84 -17.91
N TYR A 285 24.71 14.32 -18.97
CA TYR A 285 24.09 13.00 -18.96
C TYR A 285 25.07 11.89 -18.58
N LYS A 286 26.26 11.88 -19.18
CA LYS A 286 27.30 10.91 -18.84
C LYS A 286 27.74 11.02 -17.39
N GLU A 287 27.96 12.23 -16.88
CA GLU A 287 28.34 12.48 -15.49
C GLU A 287 27.25 12.02 -14.52
N ILE A 288 25.98 12.34 -14.78
CA ILE A 288 24.83 11.88 -13.95
C ILE A 288 24.76 10.36 -13.95
N LYS A 289 24.95 9.70 -15.08
CA LYS A 289 24.96 8.23 -15.18
C LYS A 289 26.10 7.59 -14.36
N GLU A 290 27.29 8.17 -14.36
CA GLU A 290 28.40 7.73 -13.53
C GLU A 290 28.13 7.93 -12.03
N ILE A 291 27.52 9.06 -11.65
CA ILE A 291 27.10 9.35 -10.28
C ILE A 291 26.02 8.36 -9.84
N ALA A 292 25.01 8.12 -10.66
CA ALA A 292 23.93 7.19 -10.41
C ALA A 292 24.46 5.78 -10.12
N SER A 293 25.39 5.28 -10.95
CA SER A 293 26.02 3.96 -10.75
C SER A 293 26.80 3.87 -9.42
N LYS A 294 27.52 4.94 -9.06
CA LYS A 294 28.28 4.98 -7.80
C LYS A 294 27.35 4.99 -6.59
N LEU A 295 26.27 5.76 -6.64
CA LEU A 295 25.30 5.86 -5.55
C LEU A 295 24.55 4.54 -5.37
N GLU A 296 24.10 3.90 -6.46
CA GLU A 296 23.44 2.59 -6.40
C GLU A 296 24.35 1.53 -5.78
N THR A 297 25.63 1.51 -6.15
CA THR A 297 26.61 0.58 -5.58
C THR A 297 26.87 0.88 -4.09
N HIS A 298 26.98 2.17 -3.73
CA HIS A 298 27.27 2.59 -2.34
C HIS A 298 26.10 2.29 -1.41
N PHE A 299 24.90 2.68 -1.80
CA PHE A 299 23.70 2.46 -0.99
C PHE A 299 23.11 1.05 -1.13
N LYS A 300 23.60 0.26 -2.09
CA LYS A 300 23.04 -1.05 -2.46
C LYS A 300 21.54 -1.01 -2.76
N GLU A 301 21.07 0.11 -3.29
CA GLU A 301 19.65 0.40 -3.46
C GLU A 301 19.44 1.41 -4.57
N VAL A 302 18.34 1.30 -5.30
CA VAL A 302 17.96 2.26 -6.33
C VAL A 302 17.68 3.63 -5.72
N GLN A 303 18.31 4.65 -6.31
CA GLN A 303 18.26 6.02 -5.82
C GLN A 303 17.43 6.92 -6.72
N ASP A 304 16.74 7.85 -6.09
CA ASP A 304 16.09 9.04 -6.63
C ASP A 304 17.07 10.21 -6.45
N LEU A 305 17.42 10.90 -7.52
CA LEU A 305 18.45 11.93 -7.58
C LEU A 305 17.82 13.26 -7.98
N GLU A 306 18.09 14.31 -7.21
CA GLU A 306 17.82 15.69 -7.63
C GLU A 306 19.13 16.32 -8.08
N PHE A 307 19.16 16.90 -9.28
CA PHE A 307 20.35 17.52 -9.83
C PHE A 307 20.04 18.87 -10.47
N THR A 308 21.07 19.72 -10.54
CA THR A 308 21.05 20.98 -11.28
C THR A 308 22.27 21.04 -12.20
N ILE A 309 22.08 21.54 -13.39
CA ILE A 309 23.13 21.88 -14.35
C ILE A 309 23.26 23.38 -14.37
N GLU A 310 24.41 23.91 -14.03
CA GLU A 310 24.74 25.36 -14.13
C GLU A 310 25.89 25.54 -15.11
N ASN A 311 25.63 26.19 -16.23
CA ASN A 311 26.62 26.36 -17.31
C ASN A 311 27.31 25.03 -17.71
N GLU A 312 26.51 24.02 -18.05
CA GLU A 312 26.94 22.67 -18.45
C GLU A 312 27.61 21.81 -17.34
N LYS A 313 27.76 22.35 -16.12
CA LYS A 313 28.33 21.65 -14.97
C LYS A 313 27.24 21.06 -14.09
N VAL A 314 27.38 19.76 -13.76
CA VAL A 314 26.43 19.03 -12.92
C VAL A 314 26.70 19.26 -11.44
N TYR A 315 25.61 19.44 -10.70
CA TYR A 315 25.61 19.50 -9.24
C TYR A 315 24.50 18.55 -8.74
N LEU A 316 24.88 17.59 -7.92
CA LEU A 316 23.92 16.73 -7.23
C LEU A 316 23.44 17.46 -5.98
N LEU A 317 22.12 17.62 -5.87
CA LEU A 317 21.50 18.34 -4.76
C LEU A 317 21.07 17.40 -3.64
N GLN A 318 20.47 16.26 -3.99
CA GLN A 318 19.95 15.29 -3.03
C GLN A 318 19.88 13.90 -3.65
N THR A 319 20.01 12.86 -2.82
CA THR A 319 19.70 11.48 -3.17
C THR A 319 18.81 10.87 -2.10
N ARG A 320 17.90 9.99 -2.54
CA ARG A 320 16.95 9.29 -1.67
C ARG A 320 16.75 7.87 -2.17
N LYS A 321 16.31 6.97 -1.28
CA LYS A 321 15.77 5.67 -1.70
C LYS A 321 14.56 5.89 -2.62
N ALA A 322 14.61 5.31 -3.83
CA ALA A 322 13.54 5.46 -4.81
C ALA A 322 12.26 4.76 -4.37
N LYS A 323 11.13 5.46 -4.47
CA LYS A 323 9.81 4.83 -4.42
C LYS A 323 9.55 4.13 -5.73
N ARG A 324 9.02 2.90 -5.67
CA ARG A 324 8.85 2.03 -6.84
C ARG A 324 7.66 1.11 -6.69
N THR A 325 7.20 0.56 -7.79
CA THR A 325 6.14 -0.45 -7.82
C THR A 325 6.61 -1.77 -7.17
N ALA A 326 5.67 -2.62 -6.77
CA ALA A 326 5.97 -3.94 -6.23
C ALA A 326 6.74 -4.80 -7.24
N GLN A 327 6.32 -4.79 -8.51
CA GLN A 327 6.98 -5.51 -9.60
C GLN A 327 8.41 -5.02 -9.81
N ALA A 328 8.62 -3.70 -9.88
CA ALA A 328 9.96 -3.13 -9.99
C ALA A 328 10.83 -3.50 -8.77
N SER A 329 10.26 -3.49 -7.55
CA SER A 329 10.99 -3.88 -6.34
C SER A 329 11.55 -5.30 -6.41
N ILE A 330 10.74 -6.25 -6.87
CA ILE A 330 11.16 -7.66 -7.02
C ILE A 330 12.27 -7.79 -8.06
N LYS A 331 12.05 -7.22 -9.26
CA LYS A 331 13.04 -7.26 -10.34
C LYS A 331 14.35 -6.62 -9.92
N ILE A 332 14.32 -5.44 -9.31
CA ILE A 332 15.51 -4.73 -8.84
C ILE A 332 16.28 -5.56 -7.80
N ALA A 333 15.59 -6.17 -6.84
CA ALA A 333 16.23 -7.01 -5.81
C ALA A 333 16.99 -8.20 -6.43
N ILE A 334 16.38 -8.85 -7.42
CA ILE A 334 17.02 -9.95 -8.16
C ILE A 334 18.20 -9.45 -8.98
N ASP A 335 18.04 -8.35 -9.72
CA ASP A 335 19.09 -7.81 -10.58
C ASP A 335 20.31 -7.34 -9.78
N LEU A 336 20.12 -6.65 -8.65
CA LEU A 336 21.20 -6.20 -7.77
C LEU A 336 22.00 -7.39 -7.19
N HIS A 337 21.32 -8.50 -6.86
CA HIS A 337 22.00 -9.73 -6.46
C HIS A 337 22.81 -10.33 -7.60
N ASN A 338 22.21 -10.48 -8.78
CA ASN A 338 22.88 -11.05 -9.95
C ASN A 338 24.08 -10.21 -10.39
N GLU A 339 24.06 -8.91 -10.14
CA GLU A 339 25.16 -7.97 -10.38
C GLU A 339 26.23 -8.01 -9.27
N GLY A 340 26.04 -8.79 -8.20
CA GLY A 340 26.97 -8.92 -7.08
C GLY A 340 27.01 -7.70 -6.14
N ILE A 341 25.99 -6.83 -6.20
CA ILE A 341 25.87 -5.64 -5.34
C ILE A 341 25.30 -6.01 -3.98
N THR A 342 24.34 -6.95 -3.94
CA THR A 342 23.67 -7.41 -2.72
C THR A 342 23.81 -8.91 -2.52
N THR A 343 23.69 -9.37 -1.26
CA THR A 343 23.50 -10.80 -0.96
C THR A 343 22.01 -11.17 -1.16
N LYS A 344 21.68 -12.47 -1.13
CA LYS A 344 20.28 -12.91 -1.19
C LYS A 344 19.48 -12.36 -0.02
N GLU A 345 20.04 -12.37 1.19
CA GLU A 345 19.41 -11.86 2.40
C GLU A 345 19.12 -10.36 2.29
N GLU A 346 20.11 -9.57 1.84
CA GLU A 346 19.94 -8.14 1.62
C GLU A 346 18.83 -7.89 0.59
N SER A 347 18.80 -8.64 -0.51
CA SER A 347 17.77 -8.53 -1.56
C SER A 347 16.37 -8.87 -1.05
N LEU A 348 16.23 -9.90 -0.21
CA LEU A 348 14.93 -10.26 0.40
C LEU A 348 14.39 -9.15 1.30
N ILE A 349 15.26 -8.50 2.09
CA ILE A 349 14.87 -7.41 2.99
C ILE A 349 14.48 -6.13 2.22
N MET A 350 15.01 -5.94 1.01
CA MET A 350 14.67 -4.79 0.15
C MET A 350 13.22 -4.78 -0.31
N VAL A 351 12.59 -5.95 -0.42
CA VAL A 351 11.22 -6.09 -0.91
C VAL A 351 10.24 -6.01 0.27
N ASP A 352 9.34 -5.02 0.24
CA ASP A 352 8.30 -4.89 1.25
C ASP A 352 7.23 -5.98 1.06
N ALA A 353 7.11 -6.87 2.05
CA ALA A 353 6.17 -7.98 2.03
C ALA A 353 4.70 -7.51 1.89
N ASN A 354 4.36 -6.32 2.40
CA ASN A 354 3.00 -5.78 2.29
C ASN A 354 2.62 -5.44 0.84
N ASN A 355 3.61 -5.13 0.01
CA ASN A 355 3.39 -4.79 -1.40
C ASN A 355 3.39 -6.02 -2.32
N ILE A 356 3.86 -7.19 -1.86
CA ILE A 356 3.91 -8.41 -2.68
C ILE A 356 2.52 -8.85 -3.14
N THR A 357 1.50 -8.69 -2.30
CA THR A 357 0.12 -9.02 -2.65
C THR A 357 -0.38 -8.27 -3.89
N ASN A 358 0.13 -7.08 -4.15
CA ASN A 358 -0.24 -6.28 -5.32
C ASN A 358 0.18 -6.95 -6.65
N VAL A 359 1.17 -7.83 -6.63
CA VAL A 359 1.63 -8.57 -7.81
C VAL A 359 0.72 -9.77 -8.12
N LEU A 360 -0.06 -10.21 -7.14
CA LEU A 360 -0.93 -11.39 -7.23
C LEU A 360 -2.39 -11.06 -7.60
N HIS A 361 -2.70 -9.78 -7.84
CA HIS A 361 -4.03 -9.34 -8.29
C HIS A 361 -4.02 -8.90 -9.75
N PRO A 362 -5.14 -8.97 -10.47
CA PRO A 362 -5.27 -8.38 -11.80
C PRO A 362 -4.84 -6.91 -11.78
N GLN A 363 -4.18 -6.47 -12.82
CA GLN A 363 -3.69 -5.10 -12.97
C GLN A 363 -4.17 -4.51 -14.29
N PHE A 364 -4.26 -3.19 -14.37
CA PHE A 364 -4.55 -2.54 -15.64
C PHE A 364 -3.30 -2.45 -16.51
N VAL A 365 -3.47 -2.73 -17.80
CA VAL A 365 -2.42 -2.52 -18.80
C VAL A 365 -1.95 -1.06 -18.75
N GLN A 366 -0.62 -0.84 -18.66
CA GLN A 366 -0.08 0.50 -18.40
C GLN A 366 -0.10 1.43 -19.63
N SER A 367 -0.08 0.86 -20.85
CA SER A 367 0.03 1.61 -22.09
C SER A 367 -1.28 2.25 -22.60
N GLN A 368 -2.38 2.12 -21.85
CA GLN A 368 -3.69 2.66 -22.24
C GLN A 368 -3.97 4.04 -21.65
N GLU A 369 -4.72 4.86 -22.36
CA GLU A 369 -5.16 6.17 -21.89
C GLU A 369 -6.16 6.02 -20.74
N LYS A 370 -5.95 6.73 -19.63
CA LYS A 370 -6.74 6.59 -18.40
C LYS A 370 -7.42 7.92 -18.05
N ALA A 371 -8.75 7.93 -18.05
CA ALA A 371 -9.55 9.08 -17.61
C ALA A 371 -9.84 8.99 -16.12
N LEU A 372 -9.01 9.60 -15.28
CA LEU A 372 -9.19 9.59 -13.82
C LEU A 372 -10.50 10.28 -13.43
N PHE A 373 -11.31 9.59 -12.62
CA PHE A 373 -12.56 10.10 -12.05
C PHE A 373 -12.36 10.57 -10.60
N THR A 374 -11.67 9.77 -9.79
CA THR A 374 -11.30 10.13 -8.42
C THR A 374 -10.12 9.30 -7.92
N LYS A 375 -9.51 9.77 -6.82
CA LYS A 375 -8.52 9.02 -6.05
C LYS A 375 -8.90 9.03 -4.58
N ALA A 376 -8.86 7.85 -3.93
CA ALA A 376 -9.26 7.65 -2.55
C ALA A 376 -8.41 6.56 -1.88
N LEU A 377 -8.89 5.93 -0.80
CA LEU A 377 -8.12 4.93 -0.05
C LEU A 377 -8.14 3.56 -0.76
N ASN A 378 -6.97 2.98 -0.91
CA ASN A 378 -6.74 1.66 -1.49
C ASN A 378 -7.05 0.53 -0.50
N ALA A 379 -8.32 0.20 -0.32
CA ALA A 379 -8.79 -0.70 0.73
C ALA A 379 -8.53 -2.18 0.46
N SER A 380 -8.62 -2.64 -0.79
CA SER A 380 -8.31 -4.01 -1.19
C SER A 380 -7.72 -4.00 -2.60
N PRO A 381 -6.56 -4.65 -2.82
CA PRO A 381 -5.83 -4.54 -4.08
C PRO A 381 -6.51 -5.23 -5.26
N GLY A 382 -6.08 -4.86 -6.48
CA GLY A 382 -6.52 -5.44 -7.74
C GLY A 382 -7.24 -4.45 -8.64
N ALA A 383 -7.43 -4.85 -9.89
CA ALA A 383 -8.18 -4.11 -10.91
C ALA A 383 -9.54 -4.75 -11.13
N ALA A 384 -10.58 -3.96 -11.22
CA ALA A 384 -11.92 -4.41 -11.61
C ALA A 384 -12.58 -3.43 -12.57
N VAL A 385 -13.31 -3.95 -13.51
CA VAL A 385 -14.09 -3.20 -14.50
C VAL A 385 -15.53 -3.66 -14.45
N GLY A 386 -16.48 -2.74 -14.42
CA GLY A 386 -17.90 -3.11 -14.39
C GLY A 386 -18.85 -1.93 -14.44
N GLU A 387 -20.13 -2.26 -14.60
CA GLU A 387 -21.23 -1.30 -14.59
C GLU A 387 -21.49 -0.79 -13.16
N ILE A 388 -21.74 0.50 -13.00
CA ILE A 388 -22.12 1.10 -11.73
C ILE A 388 -23.48 0.56 -11.28
N VAL A 389 -23.58 0.05 -10.06
CA VAL A 389 -24.83 -0.33 -9.40
C VAL A 389 -24.86 0.22 -7.97
N PHE A 390 -25.94 0.90 -7.58
CA PHE A 390 -26.09 1.54 -6.27
C PHE A 390 -26.83 0.69 -5.24
N ASP A 391 -27.33 -0.48 -5.63
CA ASP A 391 -28.17 -1.33 -4.79
C ASP A 391 -27.64 -2.77 -4.76
N ALA A 392 -27.56 -3.39 -3.57
CA ALA A 392 -26.96 -4.71 -3.38
C ALA A 392 -27.78 -5.84 -4.03
N ASP A 393 -29.13 -5.79 -3.92
CA ASP A 393 -30.01 -6.77 -4.54
C ASP A 393 -29.94 -6.69 -6.07
N LYS A 394 -29.80 -5.46 -6.60
CA LYS A 394 -29.60 -5.24 -8.02
C LYS A 394 -28.23 -5.73 -8.49
N ALA A 395 -27.18 -5.51 -7.70
CA ALA A 395 -25.85 -6.02 -8.02
C ALA A 395 -25.85 -7.56 -8.17
N GLU A 396 -26.48 -8.26 -7.24
CA GLU A 396 -26.64 -9.71 -7.33
C GLU A 396 -27.46 -10.12 -8.57
N LYS A 397 -28.55 -9.43 -8.84
CA LYS A 397 -29.41 -9.73 -9.98
C LYS A 397 -28.72 -9.53 -11.33
N GLU A 398 -27.96 -8.45 -11.50
CA GLU A 398 -27.24 -8.19 -12.75
C GLU A 398 -26.04 -9.13 -12.91
N ALA A 399 -25.32 -9.43 -11.81
CA ALA A 399 -24.25 -10.42 -11.83
C ALA A 399 -24.76 -11.82 -12.22
N ASN A 400 -25.92 -12.23 -11.71
CA ASN A 400 -26.57 -13.49 -12.10
C ASN A 400 -27.02 -13.53 -13.59
N ARG A 401 -27.07 -12.37 -14.23
CA ARG A 401 -27.28 -12.23 -15.70
C ARG A 401 -26.00 -12.28 -16.52
N GLY A 402 -24.85 -12.43 -15.84
CA GLY A 402 -23.53 -12.48 -16.47
C GLY A 402 -22.91 -11.11 -16.74
N ARG A 403 -23.35 -10.06 -16.05
CA ARG A 403 -22.74 -8.72 -16.13
C ARG A 403 -21.74 -8.52 -15.00
N ASP A 404 -20.61 -7.91 -15.32
CA ASP A 404 -19.67 -7.44 -14.33
C ASP A 404 -20.15 -6.11 -13.77
N VAL A 405 -20.38 -6.07 -12.45
CA VAL A 405 -20.90 -4.88 -11.76
C VAL A 405 -19.98 -4.43 -10.63
N ILE A 406 -19.89 -3.13 -10.46
CA ILE A 406 -19.21 -2.49 -9.33
C ILE A 406 -20.28 -1.92 -8.41
N LEU A 407 -20.29 -2.40 -7.16
CA LEU A 407 -21.20 -1.89 -6.13
C LEU A 407 -20.67 -0.56 -5.61
N VAL A 408 -21.48 0.49 -5.78
CA VAL A 408 -21.16 1.88 -5.40
C VAL A 408 -22.11 2.33 -4.31
N ARG A 409 -21.58 2.68 -3.14
CA ARG A 409 -22.37 3.07 -1.97
C ARG A 409 -21.74 4.25 -1.25
N ASP A 410 -22.50 4.95 -0.41
CA ASP A 410 -21.91 5.87 0.56
C ASP A 410 -21.08 5.07 1.59
N GLU A 411 -21.69 4.03 2.16
CA GLU A 411 -21.08 3.05 3.06
C GLU A 411 -21.77 1.70 2.86
N THR A 412 -21.12 0.60 3.21
CA THR A 412 -21.76 -0.73 3.19
C THR A 412 -22.07 -1.23 4.58
N SER A 413 -23.14 -1.99 4.68
CA SER A 413 -23.60 -2.67 5.90
C SER A 413 -23.52 -4.20 5.75
N PRO A 414 -23.64 -5.00 6.82
CA PRO A 414 -23.73 -6.44 6.74
C PRO A 414 -24.85 -6.96 5.83
N GLU A 415 -25.89 -6.17 5.63
CA GLU A 415 -27.02 -6.49 4.76
C GLU A 415 -26.64 -6.44 3.26
N ASP A 416 -25.59 -5.69 2.90
CA ASP A 416 -25.10 -5.56 1.52
C ASP A 416 -24.19 -6.72 1.10
N ILE A 417 -23.93 -7.73 1.96
CA ILE A 417 -22.91 -8.77 1.75
C ILE A 417 -23.12 -9.59 0.48
N HIS A 418 -24.38 -9.86 0.11
CA HIS A 418 -24.73 -10.59 -1.10
C HIS A 418 -24.38 -9.80 -2.37
N GLY A 419 -24.65 -8.50 -2.38
CA GLY A 419 -24.27 -7.58 -3.46
C GLY A 419 -22.76 -7.40 -3.55
N MET A 420 -22.07 -7.28 -2.42
CA MET A 420 -20.60 -7.24 -2.37
C MET A 420 -19.98 -8.54 -2.91
N HIS A 421 -20.59 -9.68 -2.57
CA HIS A 421 -20.12 -10.99 -3.05
C HIS A 421 -20.30 -11.14 -4.57
N SER A 422 -21.39 -10.67 -5.11
CA SER A 422 -21.70 -10.79 -6.54
C SER A 422 -20.97 -9.77 -7.40
N SER A 423 -20.60 -8.60 -6.85
CA SER A 423 -19.88 -7.54 -7.57
C SER A 423 -18.41 -7.93 -7.85
N VAL A 424 -17.83 -7.44 -8.95
CA VAL A 424 -16.42 -7.61 -9.28
C VAL A 424 -15.54 -6.62 -8.51
N GLY A 425 -16.09 -5.52 -8.05
CA GLY A 425 -15.39 -4.48 -7.27
C GLY A 425 -16.34 -3.64 -6.42
N ILE A 426 -15.78 -2.88 -5.47
CA ILE A 426 -16.55 -2.10 -4.49
C ILE A 426 -15.95 -0.69 -4.41
N LEU A 427 -16.83 0.33 -4.46
CA LEU A 427 -16.49 1.74 -4.28
C LEU A 427 -17.37 2.36 -3.22
N THR A 428 -16.79 3.02 -2.21
CA THR A 428 -17.57 3.80 -1.24
C THR A 428 -17.07 5.23 -1.11
N THR A 429 -18.02 6.18 -0.94
CA THR A 429 -17.68 7.60 -0.72
C THR A 429 -17.22 7.86 0.70
N LYS A 430 -17.66 7.05 1.67
CA LYS A 430 -17.30 7.12 3.09
C LYS A 430 -16.56 5.86 3.53
N GLY A 431 -15.98 5.94 4.73
CA GLY A 431 -15.29 4.82 5.36
C GLY A 431 -13.79 4.85 5.19
N GLY A 432 -13.09 4.17 6.09
CA GLY A 432 -11.63 4.04 6.11
C GLY A 432 -11.18 2.61 5.86
N MET A 433 -9.89 2.35 6.06
CA MET A 433 -9.26 1.03 5.87
C MET A 433 -9.80 -0.08 6.80
N THR A 434 -10.51 0.29 7.85
CA THR A 434 -11.17 -0.62 8.81
C THR A 434 -12.69 -0.66 8.66
N SER A 435 -13.27 0.02 7.67
CA SER A 435 -14.70 0.01 7.38
C SER A 435 -15.19 -1.39 6.97
N HIS A 436 -16.50 -1.63 7.09
CA HIS A 436 -17.12 -2.88 6.65
C HIS A 436 -16.78 -3.20 5.20
N ALA A 437 -16.88 -2.22 4.28
CA ALA A 437 -16.49 -2.38 2.89
C ALA A 437 -15.06 -2.88 2.73
N ALA A 438 -14.10 -2.24 3.40
CA ALA A 438 -12.68 -2.57 3.31
C ALA A 438 -12.37 -3.97 3.86
N VAL A 439 -12.93 -4.33 5.02
CA VAL A 439 -12.66 -5.62 5.69
C VAL A 439 -13.28 -6.78 4.90
N VAL A 440 -14.52 -6.63 4.48
CA VAL A 440 -15.24 -7.68 3.74
C VAL A 440 -14.65 -7.86 2.34
N ALA A 441 -14.35 -6.77 1.62
CA ALA A 441 -13.72 -6.85 0.30
C ALA A 441 -12.38 -7.58 0.34
N ARG A 442 -11.53 -7.29 1.34
CA ARG A 442 -10.28 -8.02 1.56
C ARG A 442 -10.52 -9.50 1.85
N GLY A 443 -11.49 -9.81 2.69
CA GLY A 443 -11.88 -11.19 2.98
C GLY A 443 -12.37 -11.95 1.75
N MET A 444 -13.00 -11.26 0.80
CA MET A 444 -13.48 -11.80 -0.47
C MET A 444 -12.43 -11.76 -1.59
N GLY A 445 -11.28 -11.10 -1.39
CA GLY A 445 -10.26 -10.90 -2.41
C GLY A 445 -10.73 -10.01 -3.57
N LYS A 446 -11.63 -9.05 -3.32
CA LYS A 446 -12.19 -8.15 -4.34
C LYS A 446 -11.55 -6.77 -4.28
N PRO A 447 -11.24 -6.17 -5.45
CA PRO A 447 -10.77 -4.80 -5.50
C PRO A 447 -11.74 -3.84 -4.82
N CYS A 448 -11.20 -2.94 -3.98
CA CYS A 448 -12.03 -2.01 -3.23
C CYS A 448 -11.33 -0.66 -3.04
N VAL A 449 -12.09 0.40 -3.31
CA VAL A 449 -11.71 1.79 -3.04
C VAL A 449 -12.72 2.38 -2.07
N VAL A 450 -12.27 2.95 -0.95
CA VAL A 450 -13.14 3.52 0.10
C VAL A 450 -12.77 4.95 0.43
N GLY A 451 -13.74 5.69 1.00
CA GLY A 451 -13.50 7.07 1.43
C GLY A 451 -13.29 8.03 0.26
N ALA A 452 -13.97 7.83 -0.86
CA ALA A 452 -13.95 8.72 -2.00
C ALA A 452 -14.78 9.99 -1.75
N GLU A 453 -14.40 10.80 -0.75
CA GLU A 453 -15.13 11.99 -0.27
C GLU A 453 -15.30 13.08 -1.36
N GLY A 454 -14.50 13.03 -2.42
CA GLY A 454 -14.65 13.91 -3.59
C GLY A 454 -15.82 13.54 -4.50
N LEU A 455 -16.50 12.41 -4.23
CA LEU A 455 -17.67 11.96 -4.98
C LEU A 455 -18.95 12.21 -4.20
N THR A 456 -20.02 12.55 -4.91
CA THR A 456 -21.37 12.69 -4.36
C THR A 456 -22.29 11.70 -5.06
N ILE A 457 -22.97 10.85 -4.30
CA ILE A 457 -23.98 9.91 -4.80
C ILE A 457 -25.37 10.51 -4.62
N ASP A 458 -26.15 10.52 -5.70
CA ASP A 458 -27.58 10.79 -5.67
C ASP A 458 -28.33 9.48 -5.94
N VAL A 459 -28.80 8.87 -4.87
CA VAL A 459 -29.47 7.55 -4.92
C VAL A 459 -30.83 7.64 -5.64
N GLU A 460 -31.55 8.77 -5.53
CA GLU A 460 -32.87 8.95 -6.17
C GLU A 460 -32.73 9.06 -7.70
N ASN A 461 -31.75 9.84 -8.16
CA ASN A 461 -31.48 10.03 -9.58
C ASN A 461 -30.51 8.98 -10.14
N LYS A 462 -29.96 8.09 -9.27
CA LYS A 462 -29.00 7.05 -9.61
C LYS A 462 -27.79 7.58 -10.36
N THR A 463 -27.14 8.58 -9.77
CA THR A 463 -25.95 9.23 -10.30
C THR A 463 -24.83 9.33 -9.29
N ILE A 464 -23.60 9.43 -9.78
CA ILE A 464 -22.41 9.73 -9.00
C ILE A 464 -21.59 10.80 -9.75
N GLY A 465 -21.14 11.81 -9.03
CA GLY A 465 -20.40 12.93 -9.63
C GLY A 465 -19.21 13.37 -8.79
N ASN A 466 -18.19 13.94 -9.46
CA ASN A 466 -17.00 14.52 -8.83
C ASN A 466 -16.99 16.07 -8.90
N GLY A 467 -18.15 16.68 -9.21
CA GLY A 467 -18.28 18.12 -9.42
C GLY A 467 -18.01 18.59 -10.86
N GLU A 468 -17.20 17.88 -11.62
CA GLU A 468 -16.92 18.18 -13.04
C GLU A 468 -17.67 17.24 -13.99
N ARG A 469 -17.80 15.98 -13.63
CA ARG A 469 -18.43 14.92 -14.42
C ARG A 469 -19.44 14.15 -13.60
N VAL A 470 -20.53 13.72 -14.22
CA VAL A 470 -21.57 12.91 -13.60
C VAL A 470 -21.74 11.63 -14.40
N LEU A 471 -21.75 10.50 -13.70
CA LEU A 471 -22.00 9.17 -14.24
C LEU A 471 -23.34 8.66 -13.73
N THR A 472 -23.98 7.80 -14.49
CA THR A 472 -25.29 7.20 -14.17
C THR A 472 -25.14 5.70 -13.90
N GLU A 473 -26.16 5.12 -13.28
CA GLU A 473 -26.23 3.67 -13.09
C GLU A 473 -26.20 2.94 -14.43
N GLY A 474 -25.30 1.97 -14.57
CA GLY A 474 -25.03 1.26 -15.81
C GLY A 474 -23.84 1.79 -16.61
N ASP A 475 -23.33 2.97 -16.31
CA ASP A 475 -22.07 3.43 -16.89
C ASP A 475 -20.92 2.56 -16.40
N ILE A 476 -19.93 2.33 -17.27
CA ILE A 476 -18.76 1.50 -16.94
C ILE A 476 -17.72 2.35 -16.25
N ILE A 477 -17.20 1.82 -15.13
CA ILE A 477 -16.03 2.35 -14.45
C ILE A 477 -14.99 1.26 -14.26
N SER A 478 -13.74 1.69 -14.10
CA SER A 478 -12.61 0.83 -13.77
C SER A 478 -12.03 1.27 -12.43
N ILE A 479 -11.86 0.35 -11.47
CA ILE A 479 -11.28 0.65 -10.16
C ILE A 479 -9.95 -0.06 -9.97
N ASP A 480 -8.94 0.69 -9.55
CA ASP A 480 -7.63 0.18 -9.12
C ASP A 480 -7.57 0.21 -7.60
N GLY A 481 -7.89 -0.91 -7.00
CA GLY A 481 -7.85 -1.07 -5.55
C GLY A 481 -6.43 -1.05 -4.97
N SER A 482 -5.39 -1.21 -5.80
CA SER A 482 -3.99 -1.13 -5.37
C SER A 482 -3.51 0.32 -5.26
N LEU A 483 -3.96 1.19 -6.17
CA LEU A 483 -3.62 2.62 -6.21
C LEU A 483 -4.66 3.51 -5.53
N GLY A 484 -5.87 3.00 -5.30
CA GLY A 484 -7.01 3.77 -4.82
C GLY A 484 -7.60 4.69 -5.89
N GLU A 485 -7.47 4.34 -7.15
CA GLU A 485 -7.87 5.16 -8.29
C GLU A 485 -9.11 4.59 -8.98
N VAL A 486 -9.99 5.49 -9.42
CA VAL A 486 -11.22 5.17 -10.16
C VAL A 486 -11.16 5.89 -11.49
N TYR A 487 -11.42 5.17 -12.58
CA TYR A 487 -11.36 5.69 -13.93
C TYR A 487 -12.71 5.56 -14.62
N ILE A 488 -12.99 6.47 -15.56
CA ILE A 488 -14.19 6.43 -16.39
C ILE A 488 -13.97 5.49 -17.58
N GLY A 489 -14.92 4.61 -17.83
CA GLY A 489 -14.88 3.68 -18.93
C GLY A 489 -14.20 2.36 -18.63
N GLU A 490 -14.11 1.53 -19.65
CA GLU A 490 -13.52 0.19 -19.60
C GLU A 490 -12.01 0.27 -19.85
N LEU A 491 -11.22 -0.25 -18.93
CA LEU A 491 -9.78 -0.41 -19.06
C LEU A 491 -9.43 -1.90 -19.22
N GLU A 492 -8.49 -2.21 -20.08
CA GLU A 492 -7.98 -3.58 -20.25
C GLU A 492 -7.22 -4.02 -18.98
N THR A 493 -7.50 -5.25 -18.54
CA THR A 493 -6.84 -5.88 -17.41
C THR A 493 -5.98 -7.06 -17.83
N GLU A 494 -4.87 -7.24 -17.13
CA GLU A 494 -4.04 -8.43 -17.25
C GLU A 494 -4.26 -9.34 -16.03
N PRO A 495 -4.42 -10.68 -16.23
CA PRO A 495 -4.50 -11.61 -15.11
C PRO A 495 -3.16 -11.64 -14.37
N PRO A 496 -3.18 -11.86 -13.03
CA PRO A 496 -1.95 -11.95 -12.27
C PRO A 496 -1.15 -13.17 -12.76
N ARG A 497 0.04 -12.91 -13.25
CA ARG A 497 1.02 -13.94 -13.57
C ARG A 497 2.23 -13.70 -12.69
N PRO A 498 2.55 -14.64 -11.78
CA PRO A 498 3.83 -14.60 -11.08
C PRO A 498 4.95 -14.56 -12.13
N SER A 499 5.76 -13.51 -12.13
CA SER A 499 6.92 -13.42 -13.02
C SER A 499 8.00 -14.42 -12.59
N ASP A 500 8.97 -14.69 -13.46
CA ASP A 500 10.11 -15.54 -13.14
C ASP A 500 10.91 -14.96 -11.96
N GLU A 501 10.99 -13.62 -11.88
CA GLU A 501 11.60 -12.92 -10.75
C GLU A 501 10.82 -13.16 -9.45
N PHE A 502 9.50 -13.13 -9.49
CA PHE A 502 8.68 -13.45 -8.32
C PHE A 502 8.92 -14.90 -7.85
N ASN A 503 8.95 -15.87 -8.77
CA ASN A 503 9.23 -17.25 -8.44
C ASN A 503 10.64 -17.41 -7.84
N THR A 504 11.63 -16.75 -8.42
CA THR A 504 13.00 -16.73 -7.90
C THR A 504 13.07 -16.15 -6.48
N LEU A 505 12.34 -15.05 -6.21
CA LEU A 505 12.24 -14.47 -4.87
C LEU A 505 11.62 -15.44 -3.86
N MET A 506 10.54 -16.16 -4.27
CA MET A 506 9.89 -17.17 -3.42
C MET A 506 10.79 -18.37 -3.15
N ASP A 507 11.58 -18.80 -4.13
CA ASP A 507 12.59 -19.84 -3.93
C ASP A 507 13.64 -19.41 -2.89
N TRP A 508 14.16 -18.19 -3.00
CA TRP A 508 15.06 -17.63 -1.98
C TRP A 508 14.40 -17.55 -0.59
N CYS A 509 13.16 -17.09 -0.50
CA CYS A 509 12.42 -17.12 0.78
C CYS A 509 12.37 -18.53 1.37
N SER A 510 12.24 -19.54 0.52
CA SER A 510 12.19 -20.95 0.97
C SER A 510 13.50 -21.45 1.55
N GLU A 511 14.63 -20.89 1.13
CA GLU A 511 15.95 -21.22 1.71
C GLU A 511 16.11 -20.67 3.16
N TYR A 512 15.50 -19.51 3.47
CA TYR A 512 15.68 -18.80 4.74
C TYR A 512 14.53 -18.97 5.72
N LYS A 513 13.34 -19.34 5.25
CA LYS A 513 12.19 -19.51 6.14
C LYS A 513 12.41 -20.64 7.15
N ARG A 514 11.98 -20.40 8.38
CA ARG A 514 12.05 -21.39 9.47
C ARG A 514 10.76 -22.17 9.65
N LEU A 515 9.63 -21.59 9.31
CA LEU A 515 8.30 -22.16 9.45
C LEU A 515 7.72 -22.51 8.08
N ALA A 516 7.04 -23.66 8.00
CA ALA A 516 6.26 -24.04 6.83
C ALA A 516 4.94 -23.26 6.77
N ILE A 517 4.46 -22.97 5.56
CA ILE A 517 3.19 -22.26 5.32
C ILE A 517 2.12 -23.27 4.95
N ARG A 518 1.01 -23.26 5.70
CA ARG A 518 -0.17 -24.07 5.43
C ARG A 518 -1.37 -23.20 5.09
N ALA A 519 -2.13 -23.59 4.07
CA ALA A 519 -3.32 -22.89 3.63
C ALA A 519 -4.60 -23.43 4.30
N ASN A 520 -5.69 -22.68 4.24
CA ASN A 520 -7.03 -23.17 4.49
C ASN A 520 -7.64 -23.62 3.17
N ALA A 521 -8.04 -24.89 3.05
CA ALA A 521 -8.70 -25.42 1.87
C ALA A 521 -9.55 -26.63 2.23
N GLU A 522 -10.74 -26.73 1.66
CA GLU A 522 -11.71 -27.77 1.91
C GLU A 522 -12.04 -28.58 0.66
N THR A 523 -11.94 -27.98 -0.52
CA THR A 523 -12.22 -28.60 -1.81
C THR A 523 -10.94 -28.98 -2.56
N LEU A 524 -11.09 -29.86 -3.54
CA LEU A 524 -9.99 -30.24 -4.44
C LEU A 524 -9.46 -29.02 -5.22
N LEU A 525 -10.36 -28.14 -5.65
CA LEU A 525 -10.00 -26.91 -6.39
C LEU A 525 -9.19 -25.96 -5.51
N ASP A 526 -9.66 -25.68 -4.29
CA ASP A 526 -8.96 -24.79 -3.35
C ASP A 526 -7.59 -25.33 -2.97
N THR A 527 -7.51 -26.64 -2.73
CA THR A 527 -6.25 -27.32 -2.41
C THR A 527 -5.26 -27.23 -3.56
N LYS A 528 -5.71 -27.46 -4.81
CA LYS A 528 -4.88 -27.32 -6.00
C LYS A 528 -4.34 -25.88 -6.13
N LYS A 529 -5.23 -24.92 -5.99
CA LYS A 529 -4.87 -23.49 -6.07
C LYS A 529 -3.91 -23.08 -4.95
N SER A 530 -4.12 -23.59 -3.73
CA SER A 530 -3.20 -23.35 -2.60
C SER A 530 -1.79 -23.88 -2.89
N LEU A 531 -1.69 -25.09 -3.47
CA LEU A 531 -0.40 -25.68 -3.84
C LEU A 531 0.28 -24.92 -4.98
N GLU A 532 -0.48 -24.41 -5.95
CA GLU A 532 0.03 -23.56 -7.03
C GLU A 532 0.63 -22.25 -6.48
N PHE A 533 0.08 -21.71 -5.37
CA PHE A 533 0.63 -20.56 -4.64
C PHE A 533 1.72 -20.92 -3.62
N GLY A 534 2.21 -22.16 -3.63
CA GLY A 534 3.35 -22.57 -2.82
C GLY A 534 3.01 -23.02 -1.38
N ALA A 535 1.75 -23.36 -1.08
CA ALA A 535 1.41 -23.95 0.21
C ALA A 535 2.12 -25.28 0.43
N GLU A 536 2.61 -25.51 1.64
CA GLU A 536 3.35 -26.71 2.03
C GLU A 536 2.48 -27.74 2.74
N GLY A 537 1.21 -27.44 2.87
CA GLY A 537 0.19 -28.28 3.45
C GLY A 537 -1.12 -27.56 3.68
N ILE A 538 -2.09 -28.25 4.23
CA ILE A 538 -3.38 -27.69 4.65
C ILE A 538 -3.41 -27.57 6.17
N GLY A 539 -3.53 -26.33 6.67
CA GLY A 539 -3.60 -26.01 8.09
C GLY A 539 -4.99 -26.11 8.68
N LEU A 540 -6.01 -25.98 7.83
CA LEU A 540 -7.40 -26.15 8.24
C LEU A 540 -8.24 -26.65 7.05
N CYS A 541 -8.73 -27.88 7.19
CA CYS A 541 -9.77 -28.46 6.34
C CYS A 541 -11.05 -28.58 7.18
N ARG A 542 -12.08 -27.78 6.84
CA ARG A 542 -13.37 -27.75 7.52
C ARG A 542 -14.29 -28.82 6.94
N THR A 543 -14.59 -29.84 7.70
CA THR A 543 -15.39 -30.99 7.20
C THR A 543 -16.87 -30.68 6.99
N GLU A 544 -17.38 -29.60 7.58
CA GLU A 544 -18.78 -29.17 7.39
C GLU A 544 -19.08 -28.81 5.93
N HIS A 545 -18.14 -28.22 5.20
CA HIS A 545 -18.36 -27.82 3.81
C HIS A 545 -18.60 -29.04 2.89
N MET A 546 -18.05 -30.20 3.27
CA MET A 546 -18.25 -31.45 2.52
C MET A 546 -19.70 -31.96 2.57
N PHE A 547 -20.53 -31.44 3.49
CA PHE A 547 -21.92 -31.91 3.67
C PHE A 547 -22.99 -31.05 2.98
N PHE A 548 -22.61 -29.84 2.48
CA PHE A 548 -23.56 -28.94 1.82
C PHE A 548 -23.84 -29.29 0.36
N GLU A 549 -22.99 -30.08 -0.30
CA GLU A 549 -23.09 -30.34 -1.73
C GLU A 549 -24.01 -31.49 -2.09
N GLY A 550 -24.90 -31.25 -3.06
CA GLY A 550 -25.68 -32.28 -3.75
C GLY A 550 -26.51 -33.20 -2.83
N GLU A 551 -26.41 -34.51 -3.06
CA GLU A 551 -27.20 -35.52 -2.35
C GLU A 551 -26.80 -35.71 -0.88
N ARG A 552 -25.72 -35.09 -0.42
CA ARG A 552 -25.15 -35.30 0.92
C ARG A 552 -25.94 -34.56 2.01
N ILE A 553 -26.61 -33.49 1.69
CA ILE A 553 -27.36 -32.66 2.66
C ILE A 553 -28.57 -33.44 3.22
N ILE A 554 -29.20 -34.30 2.44
CA ILE A 554 -30.38 -35.07 2.91
C ILE A 554 -30.00 -36.07 4.01
N PRO A 555 -28.99 -36.95 3.85
CA PRO A 555 -28.54 -37.80 4.96
C PRO A 555 -28.02 -37.04 6.17
N MET A 556 -27.42 -35.84 5.98
CA MET A 556 -27.00 -35.01 7.10
C MET A 556 -28.21 -34.47 7.88
N ARG A 557 -29.24 -34.00 7.19
CA ARG A 557 -30.50 -33.55 7.78
C ARG A 557 -31.25 -34.75 8.45
N GLU A 558 -31.25 -35.94 7.85
CA GLU A 558 -31.79 -37.18 8.45
C GLU A 558 -31.06 -37.51 9.75
N MET A 559 -29.76 -37.40 9.80
CA MET A 559 -28.98 -37.60 11.01
C MET A 559 -29.38 -36.62 12.13
N ILE A 560 -29.52 -35.34 11.81
CA ILE A 560 -29.89 -34.27 12.75
C ILE A 560 -31.31 -34.49 13.30
N MET A 561 -32.24 -34.91 12.43
CA MET A 561 -33.64 -35.17 12.79
C MET A 561 -33.84 -36.47 13.58
N SER A 562 -32.79 -37.31 13.68
CA SER A 562 -32.91 -38.61 14.36
C SER A 562 -32.75 -38.48 15.88
N GLU A 563 -33.77 -38.84 16.62
CA GLU A 563 -33.75 -38.82 18.08
C GLU A 563 -32.92 -39.99 18.69
N SER A 564 -32.82 -41.10 17.98
CA SER A 564 -32.10 -42.29 18.49
C SER A 564 -30.69 -42.41 17.90
N GLN A 565 -29.77 -42.97 18.71
CA GLN A 565 -28.42 -43.28 18.24
C GLN A 565 -28.42 -44.23 17.03
N GLN A 566 -29.37 -45.20 16.98
CA GLN A 566 -29.47 -46.10 15.84
C GLN A 566 -29.90 -45.40 14.56
N GLY A 567 -30.81 -44.42 14.67
CA GLY A 567 -31.24 -43.58 13.56
C GLY A 567 -30.06 -42.76 13.02
N ARG A 568 -29.34 -42.07 13.90
CA ARG A 568 -28.15 -41.32 13.53
C ARG A 568 -27.08 -42.18 12.86
N LYS A 569 -26.79 -43.37 13.39
CA LYS A 569 -25.84 -44.32 12.77
C LYS A 569 -26.26 -44.77 11.37
N ARG A 570 -27.58 -44.95 11.12
CA ARG A 570 -28.08 -45.29 9.79
C ARG A 570 -27.85 -44.13 8.78
N ALA A 571 -28.14 -42.94 9.17
CA ALA A 571 -27.90 -41.74 8.33
C ALA A 571 -26.40 -41.53 8.07
N LEU A 572 -25.57 -41.62 9.11
CA LEU A 572 -24.11 -41.48 8.99
C LEU A 572 -23.49 -42.56 8.09
N LYS A 573 -24.07 -43.76 8.03
CA LYS A 573 -23.61 -44.82 7.12
C LYS A 573 -23.82 -44.46 5.64
N LYS A 574 -24.76 -43.56 5.32
CA LYS A 574 -24.95 -43.04 3.97
C LYS A 574 -23.93 -41.96 3.64
N LEU A 575 -23.37 -41.26 4.64
CA LEU A 575 -22.41 -40.16 4.47
C LEU A 575 -20.95 -40.60 4.40
N ILE A 576 -20.61 -41.74 5.03
CA ILE A 576 -19.20 -42.11 5.18
C ILE A 576 -18.48 -42.34 3.86
N ASP A 577 -19.14 -42.93 2.87
CA ASP A 577 -18.51 -43.23 1.58
C ASP A 577 -18.25 -41.94 0.77
N PHE A 578 -19.08 -40.88 0.91
CA PHE A 578 -18.83 -39.57 0.35
C PHE A 578 -17.59 -38.93 0.98
N GLN A 579 -17.49 -38.93 2.31
CA GLN A 579 -16.32 -38.35 2.99
C GLN A 579 -15.02 -39.12 2.68
N ILE A 580 -15.08 -40.43 2.54
CA ILE A 580 -13.92 -41.21 2.11
C ILE A 580 -13.43 -40.74 0.75
N ALA A 581 -14.32 -40.59 -0.22
CA ALA A 581 -13.97 -40.13 -1.57
C ALA A 581 -13.39 -38.71 -1.57
N ASP A 582 -13.93 -37.81 -0.74
CA ASP A 582 -13.40 -36.45 -0.59
C ASP A 582 -11.97 -36.44 -0.03
N PHE A 583 -11.75 -37.20 1.07
CA PHE A 583 -10.42 -37.32 1.67
C PHE A 583 -9.44 -38.04 0.75
N GLU A 584 -9.84 -39.07 0.02
CA GLU A 584 -8.98 -39.74 -0.98
C GLU A 584 -8.49 -38.72 -2.02
N SER A 585 -9.39 -37.89 -2.54
CA SER A 585 -9.07 -36.89 -3.53
C SER A 585 -8.08 -35.85 -2.99
N LEU A 586 -8.29 -35.38 -1.76
CA LEU A 586 -7.40 -34.42 -1.10
C LEU A 586 -6.02 -35.05 -0.79
N PHE A 587 -6.00 -36.25 -0.26
CA PHE A 587 -4.75 -36.93 0.10
C PHE A 587 -3.91 -37.27 -1.13
N LEU A 588 -4.55 -37.70 -2.22
CA LEU A 588 -3.85 -37.97 -3.47
C LEU A 588 -3.18 -36.69 -4.04
N LEU A 589 -3.86 -35.56 -3.94
CA LEU A 589 -3.32 -34.26 -4.40
C LEU A 589 -2.18 -33.75 -3.50
N LEU A 590 -2.33 -33.88 -2.19
CA LEU A 590 -1.35 -33.42 -1.19
C LEU A 590 -0.13 -34.34 -1.09
N LYS A 591 -0.29 -35.62 -1.40
CA LYS A 591 0.76 -36.64 -1.24
C LYS A 591 1.25 -36.70 0.22
N GLU A 592 2.55 -36.46 0.43
CA GLU A 592 3.18 -36.49 1.76
C GLU A 592 3.03 -35.18 2.55
N LYS A 593 2.41 -34.13 1.93
CA LYS A 593 2.19 -32.86 2.61
C LYS A 593 1.14 -33.00 3.71
N PRO A 594 1.35 -32.32 4.88
CA PRO A 594 0.43 -32.43 6.01
C PRO A 594 -0.95 -31.81 5.73
N ILE A 595 -1.97 -32.40 6.31
CA ILE A 595 -3.34 -31.90 6.32
C ILE A 595 -3.95 -31.97 7.71
N THR A 596 -4.39 -30.84 8.25
CA THR A 596 -5.14 -30.77 9.49
C THR A 596 -6.63 -30.78 9.18
N VAL A 597 -7.30 -31.86 9.55
CA VAL A 597 -8.75 -32.08 9.35
C VAL A 597 -9.48 -31.70 10.62
N ARG A 598 -10.27 -30.64 10.58
CA ARG A 598 -11.16 -30.27 11.68
C ARG A 598 -12.44 -31.11 11.65
N LEU A 599 -12.72 -31.80 12.73
CA LEU A 599 -13.98 -32.55 12.88
C LEU A 599 -15.15 -31.54 12.92
N LEU A 600 -16.37 -32.06 12.64
CA LEU A 600 -17.58 -31.24 12.51
C LEU A 600 -17.74 -30.26 13.65
N ASP A 601 -17.81 -28.97 13.30
CA ASP A 601 -17.84 -27.87 14.28
C ASP A 601 -19.20 -27.16 14.38
N PRO A 602 -19.92 -26.79 13.29
CA PRO A 602 -21.08 -25.92 13.38
C PRO A 602 -22.23 -26.53 14.19
N PRO A 603 -23.09 -25.68 14.75
CA PRO A 603 -24.34 -26.10 15.35
C PRO A 603 -25.23 -26.81 14.30
N MET A 604 -26.01 -27.77 14.74
CA MET A 604 -26.80 -28.61 13.83
C MET A 604 -27.85 -27.81 13.02
N HIS A 605 -28.35 -26.72 13.55
CA HIS A 605 -29.38 -25.94 12.85
C HIS A 605 -28.89 -25.29 11.57
N GLU A 606 -27.57 -25.10 11.39
CA GLU A 606 -27.00 -24.53 10.15
C GLU A 606 -27.21 -25.41 8.91
N PHE A 607 -27.36 -26.73 9.12
CA PHE A 607 -27.62 -27.69 8.04
C PHE A 607 -29.13 -27.85 7.73
N LEU A 608 -30.00 -27.32 8.58
CA LEU A 608 -31.43 -27.50 8.41
C LEU A 608 -32.00 -26.61 7.31
N PRO A 609 -33.16 -27.01 6.70
CA PRO A 609 -33.74 -26.25 5.61
C PRO A 609 -34.16 -24.86 6.03
N LYS A 610 -33.96 -23.88 5.16
CA LYS A 610 -34.29 -22.46 5.39
C LYS A 610 -35.58 -22.03 4.69
N SER A 611 -36.08 -22.80 3.73
CA SER A 611 -37.30 -22.48 2.97
C SER A 611 -38.36 -23.59 3.11
N ASP A 612 -39.62 -23.24 2.88
CA ASP A 612 -40.74 -24.19 2.91
C ASP A 612 -40.63 -25.27 1.82
N ILE A 613 -39.98 -24.94 0.70
CA ILE A 613 -39.70 -25.88 -0.38
C ILE A 613 -38.74 -26.94 0.13
N GLU A 614 -37.59 -26.51 0.68
CA GLU A 614 -36.61 -27.47 1.24
C GLU A 614 -37.20 -28.33 2.40
N MET A 615 -38.09 -27.75 3.24
CA MET A 615 -38.77 -28.49 4.29
C MET A 615 -39.67 -29.56 3.71
N THR A 616 -40.35 -29.28 2.60
CA THR A 616 -41.22 -30.25 1.91
C THR A 616 -40.40 -31.36 1.27
N GLU A 617 -39.29 -31.00 0.61
CA GLU A 617 -38.38 -31.97 0.00
C GLU A 617 -37.77 -32.92 1.05
N LEU A 618 -37.26 -32.35 2.16
CA LEU A 618 -36.76 -33.12 3.27
C LEU A 618 -37.83 -34.03 3.88
N GLY A 619 -39.02 -33.48 4.11
CA GLY A 619 -40.15 -34.26 4.63
C GLY A 619 -40.49 -35.46 3.78
N ASN A 620 -40.50 -35.28 2.47
CA ASN A 620 -40.74 -36.38 1.50
C ASN A 620 -39.58 -37.42 1.53
N ALA A 621 -38.34 -36.95 1.64
CA ALA A 621 -37.15 -37.83 1.62
C ALA A 621 -37.00 -38.69 2.87
N ILE A 622 -37.34 -38.17 4.05
CA ILE A 622 -37.16 -38.88 5.34
C ILE A 622 -38.49 -39.37 5.98
N GLY A 623 -39.62 -39.08 5.35
CA GLY A 623 -40.92 -39.58 5.80
C GLY A 623 -41.50 -38.82 7.02
N VAL A 624 -41.23 -37.51 7.16
CA VAL A 624 -41.77 -36.66 8.24
C VAL A 624 -42.53 -35.47 7.68
N SER A 625 -43.44 -34.89 8.49
CA SER A 625 -44.22 -33.74 8.06
C SER A 625 -43.37 -32.43 8.08
N PRO A 626 -43.64 -31.45 7.20
CA PRO A 626 -43.01 -30.17 7.27
C PRO A 626 -43.25 -29.43 8.61
N SER A 627 -44.38 -29.68 9.27
CA SER A 627 -44.66 -29.15 10.60
C SER A 627 -43.72 -29.69 11.67
N TYR A 628 -43.36 -30.95 11.61
CA TYR A 628 -42.36 -31.55 12.49
C TYR A 628 -40.97 -30.96 12.27
N ILE A 629 -40.61 -30.70 10.99
CA ILE A 629 -39.34 -30.05 10.66
C ILE A 629 -39.30 -28.65 11.25
N ARG A 630 -40.36 -27.88 11.16
CA ARG A 630 -40.45 -26.52 11.78
C ARG A 630 -40.30 -26.56 13.29
N GLU A 631 -40.95 -27.52 13.95
CA GLU A 631 -40.80 -27.72 15.40
C GLU A 631 -39.36 -28.02 15.80
N MET A 632 -38.69 -28.88 15.05
CA MET A 632 -37.27 -29.20 15.27
C MET A 632 -36.35 -28.02 14.98
N LEU A 633 -36.63 -27.20 13.96
CA LEU A 633 -35.92 -25.97 13.71
C LEU A 633 -35.93 -25.03 14.92
N VAL A 634 -37.12 -24.81 15.49
CA VAL A 634 -37.28 -23.98 16.70
C VAL A 634 -36.51 -24.58 17.88
N LYS A 635 -36.58 -25.88 18.06
CA LYS A 635 -35.92 -26.61 19.15
C LYS A 635 -34.40 -26.59 19.06
N LEU A 636 -33.84 -26.62 17.84
CA LEU A 636 -32.40 -26.68 17.58
C LEU A 636 -31.80 -25.29 17.33
N SER A 637 -32.64 -24.27 17.10
CA SER A 637 -32.15 -22.90 16.91
C SER A 637 -31.50 -22.38 18.17
N GLU A 638 -30.32 -21.81 18.01
CA GLU A 638 -29.51 -21.27 19.12
C GLU A 638 -29.37 -19.76 18.97
N SER A 639 -29.59 -19.02 20.06
CA SER A 639 -29.45 -17.56 20.08
C SER A 639 -28.00 -17.10 20.03
N ASN A 640 -27.09 -17.94 20.51
CA ASN A 640 -25.64 -17.70 20.46
C ASN A 640 -24.90 -18.97 20.02
N PRO A 641 -24.54 -19.09 18.74
CA PRO A 641 -23.82 -20.25 18.22
C PRO A 641 -22.48 -20.55 18.91
N MET A 642 -21.82 -19.52 19.46
CA MET A 642 -20.52 -19.69 20.15
C MET A 642 -20.66 -20.48 21.47
N LEU A 643 -21.80 -20.35 22.14
CA LEU A 643 -22.11 -21.03 23.40
C LEU A 643 -22.95 -22.30 23.20
N GLY A 644 -23.34 -22.60 21.98
CA GLY A 644 -24.28 -23.62 21.62
C GLY A 644 -23.74 -25.06 21.62
N HIS A 645 -24.60 -25.98 21.19
CA HIS A 645 -24.32 -27.42 21.09
C HIS A 645 -23.60 -27.73 19.78
N ARG A 646 -22.30 -27.45 19.75
CA ARG A 646 -21.40 -27.59 18.59
C ARG A 646 -20.03 -28.10 19.00
N GLY A 647 -19.17 -28.42 18.04
CA GLY A 647 -17.78 -28.81 18.26
C GLY A 647 -17.63 -30.00 19.21
N VAL A 648 -16.70 -29.90 20.16
CA VAL A 648 -16.43 -30.95 21.14
C VAL A 648 -17.68 -31.34 21.94
N ARG A 649 -18.58 -30.39 22.25
CA ARG A 649 -19.83 -30.65 22.99
C ARG A 649 -20.75 -31.59 22.20
N LEU A 650 -20.88 -31.32 20.88
CA LEU A 650 -21.61 -32.18 19.96
C LEU A 650 -20.99 -33.55 19.89
N GLY A 651 -19.66 -33.63 19.74
CA GLY A 651 -18.95 -34.93 19.68
C GLY A 651 -19.04 -35.74 20.98
N LEU A 652 -19.13 -35.07 22.15
CA LEU A 652 -19.35 -35.78 23.42
C LEU A 652 -20.79 -36.31 23.58
N SER A 653 -21.78 -35.53 23.10
CA SER A 653 -23.20 -35.91 23.17
C SER A 653 -23.59 -36.97 22.12
N TYR A 654 -23.03 -36.85 20.90
CA TYR A 654 -23.29 -37.73 19.75
C TYR A 654 -21.98 -38.26 19.17
N PRO A 655 -21.25 -39.13 19.91
CA PRO A 655 -19.92 -39.59 19.55
C PRO A 655 -19.84 -40.29 18.20
N GLU A 656 -20.95 -40.86 17.76
CA GLU A 656 -21.04 -41.57 16.47
C GLU A 656 -20.73 -40.67 15.27
N ILE A 657 -20.90 -39.33 15.37
CA ILE A 657 -20.57 -38.38 14.32
C ILE A 657 -19.05 -38.32 14.11
N TYR A 658 -18.31 -38.07 15.19
CA TYR A 658 -16.84 -38.00 15.14
C TYR A 658 -16.22 -39.38 14.89
N GLU A 659 -16.82 -40.45 15.41
CA GLU A 659 -16.41 -41.81 15.10
C GLU A 659 -16.51 -42.11 13.60
N MET A 660 -17.56 -41.63 12.92
CA MET A 660 -17.73 -41.80 11.48
C MET A 660 -16.66 -41.02 10.71
N GLN A 661 -16.43 -39.75 11.06
CA GLN A 661 -15.43 -38.89 10.39
C GLN A 661 -14.01 -39.48 10.53
N VAL A 662 -13.62 -39.92 11.74
CA VAL A 662 -12.31 -40.55 11.96
C VAL A 662 -12.19 -41.85 11.15
N GLU A 663 -13.26 -42.70 11.07
CA GLU A 663 -13.24 -43.88 10.21
C GLU A 663 -13.07 -43.50 8.74
N ALA A 664 -13.72 -42.42 8.27
CA ALA A 664 -13.60 -41.97 6.90
C ALA A 664 -12.17 -41.52 6.57
N ILE A 665 -11.56 -40.66 7.44
CA ILE A 665 -10.19 -40.18 7.30
C ILE A 665 -9.19 -41.35 7.21
N LEU A 666 -9.27 -42.29 8.15
CA LEU A 666 -8.34 -43.42 8.19
C LEU A 666 -8.52 -44.39 7.02
N ARG A 667 -9.77 -44.66 6.61
CA ARG A 667 -10.04 -45.50 5.44
C ARG A 667 -9.54 -44.85 4.15
N ALA A 668 -9.70 -43.54 3.99
CA ALA A 668 -9.16 -42.80 2.85
C ALA A 668 -7.64 -42.92 2.82
N ALA A 669 -6.96 -42.67 3.94
CA ALA A 669 -5.50 -42.77 4.03
C ALA A 669 -5.00 -44.19 3.69
N TYR A 670 -5.70 -45.24 4.20
CA TYR A 670 -5.39 -46.63 3.88
C TYR A 670 -5.57 -46.94 2.39
N ASN A 671 -6.69 -46.51 1.81
CA ASN A 671 -7.02 -46.79 0.42
C ASN A 671 -5.98 -46.17 -0.54
N ILE A 672 -5.61 -44.95 -0.30
CA ILE A 672 -4.59 -44.22 -1.11
C ILE A 672 -3.22 -44.88 -0.97
N GLN A 673 -2.82 -45.26 0.25
CA GLN A 673 -1.55 -45.95 0.44
C GLN A 673 -1.53 -47.30 -0.27
N LYS A 674 -2.61 -48.08 -0.17
CA LYS A 674 -2.69 -49.37 -0.79
C LYS A 674 -2.75 -49.33 -2.31
N LYS A 675 -3.45 -48.33 -2.87
CA LYS A 675 -3.67 -48.18 -4.30
C LYS A 675 -2.53 -47.45 -5.00
N ASP A 676 -2.08 -46.34 -4.41
CA ASP A 676 -1.20 -45.37 -5.06
C ASP A 676 0.19 -45.27 -4.39
N GLY A 677 0.40 -46.00 -3.26
CA GLY A 677 1.68 -46.03 -2.54
C GLY A 677 1.99 -44.73 -1.75
N VAL A 678 1.04 -43.82 -1.65
CA VAL A 678 1.22 -42.53 -0.97
C VAL A 678 0.97 -42.68 0.53
N LEU A 679 1.97 -42.36 1.35
CA LEU A 679 1.86 -42.37 2.80
C LEU A 679 1.26 -41.06 3.28
N VAL A 680 0.11 -41.10 3.95
CA VAL A 680 -0.57 -39.94 4.51
C VAL A 680 -0.59 -40.02 6.02
N THR A 681 -0.14 -38.96 6.69
CA THR A 681 -0.23 -38.84 8.17
C THR A 681 -1.29 -37.77 8.48
N PRO A 682 -2.56 -38.14 8.68
CA PRO A 682 -3.62 -37.16 8.93
C PRO A 682 -3.50 -36.55 10.32
N GLU A 683 -3.72 -35.24 10.39
CA GLU A 683 -3.80 -34.49 11.64
C GLU A 683 -5.27 -34.23 11.96
N ILE A 684 -5.77 -34.83 13.03
CA ILE A 684 -7.19 -34.78 13.43
C ILE A 684 -7.35 -33.72 14.50
N MET A 685 -8.13 -32.67 14.19
CA MET A 685 -8.34 -31.53 15.06
C MET A 685 -9.73 -31.50 15.69
N ILE A 686 -9.80 -31.45 17.01
CA ILE A 686 -11.03 -31.34 17.80
C ILE A 686 -11.35 -29.84 17.98
N PRO A 687 -12.52 -29.35 17.48
CA PRO A 687 -12.90 -27.93 17.60
C PRO A 687 -13.54 -27.59 18.94
N LEU A 688 -13.51 -26.31 19.32
CA LEU A 688 -14.28 -25.69 20.39
C LEU A 688 -14.05 -26.26 21.79
N VAL A 689 -12.86 -26.74 22.11
CA VAL A 689 -12.51 -27.24 23.43
C VAL A 689 -12.41 -26.08 24.42
N MET A 690 -13.07 -26.20 25.58
CA MET A 690 -13.03 -25.20 26.66
C MET A 690 -12.03 -25.55 27.76
N ASN A 691 -11.83 -26.82 28.02
CA ASN A 691 -11.00 -27.29 29.14
C ASN A 691 -10.37 -28.67 28.87
N ALA A 692 -9.35 -29.00 29.65
CA ALA A 692 -8.59 -30.22 29.51
C ALA A 692 -9.45 -31.49 29.68
N LYS A 693 -10.54 -31.46 30.48
CA LYS A 693 -11.40 -32.62 30.71
C LYS A 693 -12.19 -33.02 29.46
N GLU A 694 -12.73 -32.00 28.74
CA GLU A 694 -13.41 -32.25 27.45
C GLU A 694 -12.46 -32.85 26.41
N LEU A 695 -11.25 -32.26 26.29
CA LEU A 695 -10.23 -32.76 25.38
C LEU A 695 -9.84 -34.21 25.71
N HIS A 696 -9.63 -34.51 26.99
CA HIS A 696 -9.22 -35.85 27.43
C HIS A 696 -10.28 -36.91 27.16
N GLN A 697 -11.56 -36.60 27.40
CA GLN A 697 -12.67 -37.48 27.13
C GLN A 697 -12.80 -37.74 25.62
N MET A 698 -12.75 -36.69 24.80
CA MET A 698 -12.85 -36.82 23.35
C MET A 698 -11.65 -37.57 22.77
N LYS A 699 -10.42 -37.24 23.17
CA LYS A 699 -9.22 -37.96 22.76
C LYS A 699 -9.30 -39.45 23.03
N ASN A 700 -9.75 -39.87 24.23
CA ASN A 700 -9.92 -41.28 24.59
C ASN A 700 -10.96 -41.97 23.69
N LEU A 701 -12.02 -41.27 23.34
CA LEU A 701 -13.06 -41.80 22.45
C LEU A 701 -12.49 -42.00 21.01
N LEU A 702 -11.77 -41.03 20.49
CA LEU A 702 -11.14 -41.12 19.16
C LEU A 702 -10.07 -42.23 19.12
N ILE A 703 -9.22 -42.36 20.14
CA ILE A 703 -8.20 -43.42 20.23
C ILE A 703 -8.86 -44.81 20.21
N LYS A 704 -9.95 -45.00 20.95
CA LYS A 704 -10.72 -46.27 20.93
C LYS A 704 -11.25 -46.55 19.53
N LYS A 705 -11.76 -45.54 18.82
CA LYS A 705 -12.26 -45.72 17.46
C LYS A 705 -11.14 -46.03 16.49
N ILE A 706 -10.03 -45.30 16.54
CA ILE A 706 -8.85 -45.54 15.71
C ILE A 706 -8.35 -46.95 15.89
N SER A 707 -8.19 -47.41 17.14
CA SER A 707 -7.76 -48.79 17.44
C SER A 707 -8.69 -49.86 16.84
N LYS A 708 -10.02 -49.61 16.82
CA LYS A 708 -10.99 -50.51 16.16
C LYS A 708 -10.81 -50.51 14.64
N VAL A 709 -10.56 -49.35 14.01
CA VAL A 709 -10.34 -49.24 12.57
C VAL A 709 -9.04 -49.92 12.17
N GLN A 710 -7.94 -49.68 12.90
CA GLN A 710 -6.64 -50.33 12.71
C GLN A 710 -6.78 -51.87 12.76
N LYS A 711 -7.48 -52.38 13.78
CA LYS A 711 -7.72 -53.81 13.93
C LYS A 711 -8.56 -54.41 12.79
N LYS A 712 -9.53 -53.65 12.25
CA LYS A 712 -10.39 -54.04 11.14
C LYS A 712 -9.65 -54.10 9.81
N LEU A 713 -8.69 -53.18 9.61
CA LEU A 713 -7.92 -53.03 8.38
C LEU A 713 -6.59 -53.81 8.42
N ASP A 714 -6.23 -54.35 9.57
CA ASP A 714 -4.91 -54.97 9.85
C ASP A 714 -3.76 -54.04 9.46
N TYR A 715 -3.89 -52.76 9.86
CA TYR A 715 -2.98 -51.71 9.50
C TYR A 715 -2.81 -50.67 10.63
N THR A 716 -1.57 -50.26 10.89
CA THR A 716 -1.25 -49.23 11.90
C THR A 716 -1.03 -47.88 11.18
N PHE A 717 -1.75 -46.86 11.60
CA PHE A 717 -1.65 -45.51 11.07
C PHE A 717 -0.74 -44.65 11.91
N ASP A 718 0.09 -43.88 11.26
CA ASP A 718 0.66 -42.67 11.85
C ASP A 718 -0.37 -41.54 11.73
N TYR A 719 -0.66 -40.89 12.84
CA TYR A 719 -1.63 -39.81 12.93
C TYR A 719 -1.32 -38.90 14.10
N THR A 720 -1.77 -37.64 14.03
CA THR A 720 -1.74 -36.75 15.18
C THR A 720 -3.16 -36.36 15.62
N ASN A 721 -3.36 -36.16 16.91
CA ASN A 721 -4.59 -35.63 17.49
C ASN A 721 -4.27 -34.30 18.15
N GLY A 722 -4.99 -33.26 17.75
CA GLY A 722 -4.86 -31.89 18.28
C GLY A 722 -6.19 -31.24 18.59
N THR A 723 -6.16 -30.03 19.04
CA THR A 723 -7.34 -29.18 19.27
C THR A 723 -7.15 -27.81 18.72
N MET A 724 -8.25 -27.13 18.42
CA MET A 724 -8.27 -25.70 18.10
C MET A 724 -8.37 -24.92 19.41
N THR A 725 -7.35 -24.13 19.71
CA THR A 725 -7.36 -23.19 20.86
C THR A 725 -7.99 -21.89 20.42
N GLU A 726 -9.31 -21.81 20.47
CA GLU A 726 -10.12 -20.69 19.93
C GLU A 726 -10.99 -20.00 21.00
N LEU A 727 -11.09 -20.58 22.18
CA LEU A 727 -11.76 -20.00 23.32
C LEU A 727 -10.74 -19.51 24.35
N PRO A 728 -10.95 -18.33 24.99
CA PRO A 728 -10.05 -17.84 26.03
C PRO A 728 -9.77 -18.84 27.15
N SER A 729 -10.79 -19.61 27.57
CA SER A 729 -10.66 -20.64 28.59
C SER A 729 -9.78 -21.83 28.18
N ALA A 730 -9.59 -22.07 26.89
CA ALA A 730 -8.71 -23.13 26.38
C ALA A 730 -7.23 -22.69 26.35
N ALA A 731 -6.98 -21.39 26.34
CA ALA A 731 -5.65 -20.82 26.34
C ALA A 731 -5.07 -20.61 27.76
N LEU A 732 -5.95 -20.53 28.77
CA LEU A 732 -5.63 -20.39 30.20
C LEU A 732 -5.49 -21.77 30.88
#